data_ca5b144a9d99ca92a9496fa9cbbff8cd
#
_entry.id   ca5b144a9d99ca92a9496fa9cbbff8cd
#
_cell.length_a   1.000
_cell.length_b   1.000
_cell.length_c   1.000
_cell.angle_alpha   90.00
_cell.angle_beta   90.00
_cell.angle_gamma   90.00
#
_symmetry.space_group_name_H-M   'P 1'
#
loop_
_entity.id
_entity.type
_entity.pdbx_description
1 polymer ?
#
loop_
_entity_poly.entity_id
_entity_poly.type
_entity_poly.pdbx_seq_one_letter_code
_entity_poly.pdbx_strand_id
1 'polypeptide(L)'
;FDSSLLAGKTTVVFEDLYNENVRVAFHTDIKDEGQTVHYPEIHTTATDKASQTHTGTVDEQTTITDKVDYKNLVIGNTYEVRGVLMDKTTGKELLDREKKEITATKKFTAEKPDGTVELEFTFDSSLLTGKSVVVFEDLYNENIKVAFHTDIKDEGQTVHYPEIHTTATDAVTKTHTAAPDSKTTIIDKVDYKNLVPGESYEVSGIIMDKTTGEALTDKNGNTITSKTAFKAEKADGSIDVTFTFDSTLLEDKSVVVYEDLYSGNAKVTSHADITDEGQTVNFPKIQTTATDKNTFTHTGMIAEKTTITDKVDYSNLTIGEKYKLSGVLMNQETGKKLLDKNGKEITSEKEFTAESKNGSIDIEFTFDSSLLAGKTTVVFEDLYNENVRVAFHTDIKDEGQTVHYPEIHTTATDAATKTHTAAPDSKTIITDKVDYKNLVIGNTYEVRGVLMDKSTGKVLLDKEKKEITATKKFTAEKPDGTVELEFTFDSTLLKGKSVVVFEDLYNENIKVAFHTDIRDEGQTVNFPEIHTTATDKATKSHTGVVDEKTTITDKVAYSNLTIGEKYKLSGVLMNQETGKKLLDKDGKEITSEKEFTAESKDGSIDIEFTFDSSLLAGKTTVVFEDLYNEKIRVASHADIKDEEQSVHFPDIHTTATIDSAKSITEKGSVILKDVVDYKNLIVGKTYEVKGVLMNQETGEKFLDKDGNEITGSASFTAQKADGSVDVTFTFDSSLLAGNTIVVFENLYENNVKVIGHADINDVNQTVEIVKTGDTSNAYIYALIALISLAVMVSLVMIKKSRNHN
;
A
#
# COMPACT_ATOMS: atom_id res chain seq x y z
N PHE A 1 -92.20 -58.87 -19.60
CA PHE A 1 -90.92 -59.05 -20.35
C PHE A 1 -89.94 -58.03 -19.97
N ASP A 2 -88.70 -58.31 -20.27
CA ASP A 2 -87.62 -57.26 -20.11
C ASP A 2 -87.57 -56.31 -21.31
N SER A 3 -87.90 -55.07 -21.04
CA SER A 3 -87.94 -54.07 -22.06
C SER A 3 -86.63 -53.41 -22.36
N SER A 4 -85.56 -53.72 -21.58
CA SER A 4 -84.27 -53.05 -21.75
C SER A 4 -83.63 -53.31 -23.12
N LEU A 5 -83.98 -54.40 -23.78
CA LEU A 5 -83.54 -54.72 -25.17
C LEU A 5 -84.38 -54.06 -26.27
N LEU A 6 -85.33 -53.22 -25.88
CA LEU A 6 -86.22 -52.53 -26.79
C LEU A 6 -85.93 -51.03 -26.96
N ALA A 7 -84.96 -50.54 -26.24
CA ALA A 7 -84.60 -49.13 -26.40
C ALA A 7 -84.39 -48.73 -27.88
N GLY A 8 -84.99 -47.67 -28.28
CA GLY A 8 -85.04 -47.15 -29.66
C GLY A 8 -85.96 -47.95 -30.62
N LYS A 9 -86.74 -48.89 -30.09
CA LYS A 9 -87.60 -49.83 -30.87
C LYS A 9 -89.08 -49.59 -30.53
N THR A 10 -89.85 -50.11 -31.39
CA THR A 10 -91.35 -50.07 -31.26
C THR A 10 -91.95 -51.52 -31.24
N THR A 11 -92.87 -51.77 -30.37
CA THR A 11 -93.63 -53.01 -30.36
C THR A 11 -95.09 -52.67 -30.76
N VAL A 12 -95.74 -53.63 -31.49
CA VAL A 12 -97.13 -53.59 -31.81
C VAL A 12 -97.76 -54.80 -31.18
N VAL A 13 -98.89 -54.56 -30.53
CA VAL A 13 -99.64 -55.64 -29.91
C VAL A 13 -100.61 -56.20 -30.89
N PHE A 14 -100.60 -57.45 -31.14
CA PHE A 14 -101.59 -58.14 -31.94
C PHE A 14 -102.46 -58.96 -31.00
N GLU A 15 -103.79 -58.86 -31.17
CA GLU A 15 -104.81 -59.63 -30.43
C GLU A 15 -105.60 -60.48 -31.37
N ASP A 16 -105.79 -61.74 -30.92
CA ASP A 16 -106.63 -62.70 -31.51
C ASP A 16 -107.72 -63.07 -30.49
N LEU A 17 -108.99 -63.01 -30.86
CA LEU A 17 -110.10 -63.46 -30.05
C LEU A 17 -110.53 -64.86 -30.56
N TYR A 18 -110.59 -65.76 -29.65
CA TYR A 18 -110.96 -67.17 -29.92
C TYR A 18 -112.29 -67.52 -29.23
N ASN A 19 -113.18 -68.26 -29.97
CA ASN A 19 -114.36 -68.95 -29.43
C ASN A 19 -114.12 -70.49 -29.59
N GLU A 20 -113.96 -71.20 -28.44
CA GLU A 20 -113.49 -72.56 -28.38
C GLU A 20 -112.19 -72.87 -29.16
N ASN A 21 -111.62 -72.74 -29.84
CA ASN A 21 -110.37 -72.89 -30.60
C ASN A 21 -110.45 -72.30 -32.03
N VAL A 22 -111.51 -71.65 -32.34
CA VAL A 22 -111.65 -70.96 -33.64
C VAL A 22 -111.41 -69.49 -33.40
N ARG A 23 -110.44 -68.91 -34.14
CA ARG A 23 -110.17 -67.45 -34.16
C ARG A 23 -111.39 -66.76 -34.79
N VAL A 24 -112.13 -65.93 -34.02
CA VAL A 24 -113.35 -65.29 -34.46
C VAL A 24 -113.17 -63.81 -34.78
N ALA A 25 -112.11 -63.22 -34.23
CA ALA A 25 -111.73 -61.89 -34.59
C ALA A 25 -110.21 -61.73 -34.33
N PHE A 26 -109.60 -60.79 -34.97
CA PHE A 26 -108.18 -60.45 -34.79
C PHE A 26 -108.00 -58.97 -35.12
N HIS A 27 -107.03 -58.47 -34.39
CA HIS A 27 -106.42 -57.10 -34.69
C HIS A 27 -104.98 -57.33 -34.87
N THR A 28 -104.44 -57.27 -36.09
CA THR A 28 -103.03 -57.54 -36.46
C THR A 28 -102.51 -56.59 -37.50
N ASP A 29 -102.88 -55.33 -37.32
CA ASP A 29 -102.29 -54.25 -38.18
C ASP A 29 -100.99 -53.77 -37.58
N ILE A 30 -99.86 -54.15 -38.19
CA ILE A 30 -98.51 -53.76 -37.79
C ILE A 30 -98.27 -52.23 -37.83
N LYS A 31 -99.18 -51.45 -38.40
CA LYS A 31 -99.12 -49.98 -38.56
C LYS A 31 -100.14 -49.31 -37.63
N ASP A 32 -100.93 -50.03 -36.86
CA ASP A 32 -101.87 -49.38 -35.92
C ASP A 32 -101.14 -48.70 -34.77
N GLU A 33 -101.07 -47.37 -34.82
CA GLU A 33 -100.50 -46.49 -33.80
C GLU A 33 -101.23 -46.60 -32.47
N GLY A 34 -102.49 -47.01 -32.43
CA GLY A 34 -103.22 -47.26 -31.16
C GLY A 34 -102.81 -48.50 -30.42
N GLN A 35 -102.18 -49.47 -31.10
CA GLN A 35 -101.53 -50.69 -30.54
C GLN A 35 -100.08 -50.63 -30.47
N THR A 36 -99.44 -49.49 -30.82
CA THR A 36 -98.01 -49.29 -30.85
C THR A 36 -97.50 -48.78 -29.51
N VAL A 37 -96.44 -49.36 -28.95
CA VAL A 37 -95.74 -48.93 -27.79
C VAL A 37 -94.34 -48.54 -28.24
N HIS A 38 -94.02 -47.37 -28.04
CA HIS A 38 -92.67 -46.81 -28.32
C HIS A 38 -91.77 -46.94 -27.07
N TYR A 39 -90.52 -47.42 -27.23
CA TYR A 39 -89.49 -47.42 -26.21
C TYR A 39 -88.41 -46.40 -26.56
N PRO A 40 -88.51 -45.25 -26.01
CA PRO A 40 -87.49 -44.19 -26.26
C PRO A 40 -86.09 -44.59 -25.92
N GLU A 41 -85.09 -44.02 -26.60
CA GLU A 41 -83.68 -44.08 -26.34
C GLU A 41 -83.10 -42.69 -26.37
N ILE A 42 -82.16 -42.38 -25.48
CA ILE A 42 -81.34 -41.18 -25.54
C ILE A 42 -79.88 -41.53 -25.53
N HIS A 43 -79.11 -40.80 -26.38
CA HIS A 43 -77.63 -40.76 -26.34
C HIS A 43 -77.21 -39.30 -26.18
N THR A 44 -76.22 -39.06 -25.41
CA THR A 44 -75.83 -37.67 -25.07
C THR A 44 -74.36 -37.44 -25.31
N THR A 45 -74.01 -36.17 -25.53
CA THR A 45 -72.65 -35.70 -25.68
C THR A 45 -72.46 -34.35 -24.97
N ALA A 46 -71.71 -34.41 -23.87
CA ALA A 46 -71.49 -33.21 -23.10
C ALA A 46 -70.17 -32.53 -23.50
N THR A 47 -70.27 -31.24 -23.77
CA THR A 47 -69.08 -30.41 -24.08
C THR A 47 -69.10 -29.14 -23.26
N ASP A 48 -67.93 -28.61 -22.95
CA ASP A 48 -67.84 -27.23 -22.45
C ASP A 48 -68.18 -26.24 -23.54
N LYS A 49 -69.00 -25.26 -23.23
CA LYS A 49 -69.57 -24.31 -24.20
C LYS A 49 -68.51 -23.39 -24.78
N ALA A 50 -67.44 -23.04 -24.00
CA ALA A 50 -66.38 -22.12 -24.43
C ALA A 50 -65.35 -22.83 -25.29
N SER A 51 -64.91 -24.03 -24.88
CA SER A 51 -63.93 -24.82 -25.63
C SER A 51 -64.55 -25.62 -26.79
N GLN A 52 -65.89 -25.92 -26.72
CA GLN A 52 -66.61 -26.80 -27.64
C GLN A 52 -66.02 -28.21 -27.70
N THR A 53 -65.35 -28.64 -26.66
CA THR A 53 -64.69 -29.94 -26.53
C THR A 53 -65.08 -30.57 -25.20
N HIS A 54 -64.53 -31.78 -24.89
CA HIS A 54 -64.68 -32.42 -23.57
C HIS A 54 -63.78 -31.82 -22.53
N THR A 55 -63.04 -30.71 -22.86
CA THR A 55 -62.19 -30.00 -21.92
C THR A 55 -62.94 -28.81 -21.33
N GLY A 56 -63.19 -28.84 -20.04
CA GLY A 56 -63.92 -27.83 -19.28
C GLY A 56 -63.09 -26.61 -18.99
N THR A 57 -63.72 -25.45 -19.00
CA THR A 57 -63.13 -24.19 -18.56
C THR A 57 -63.20 -24.07 -17.03
N VAL A 58 -62.11 -23.90 -16.37
CA VAL A 58 -62.04 -23.64 -14.92
C VAL A 58 -62.29 -22.16 -14.68
N ASP A 59 -63.50 -21.83 -14.26
CA ASP A 59 -63.90 -20.42 -14.05
C ASP A 59 -65.01 -20.35 -12.98
N GLU A 60 -65.25 -19.16 -12.42
CA GLU A 60 -66.41 -18.90 -11.52
C GLU A 60 -67.75 -19.07 -12.22
N GLN A 61 -67.80 -18.99 -13.54
CA GLN A 61 -69.00 -19.19 -14.34
C GLN A 61 -68.67 -19.95 -15.62
N THR A 62 -68.71 -21.30 -15.57
CA THR A 62 -68.60 -22.14 -16.77
C THR A 62 -69.95 -22.69 -17.18
N THR A 63 -70.08 -23.12 -18.44
CA THR A 63 -71.30 -23.74 -18.95
C THR A 63 -70.99 -25.03 -19.72
N ILE A 64 -71.56 -26.16 -19.29
CA ILE A 64 -71.60 -27.39 -20.07
C ILE A 64 -72.83 -27.38 -20.94
N THR A 65 -72.64 -27.60 -22.23
CA THR A 65 -73.72 -27.86 -23.18
C THR A 65 -73.77 -29.37 -23.38
N ASP A 66 -74.91 -30.00 -23.00
CA ASP A 66 -75.18 -31.38 -23.22
C ASP A 66 -76.20 -31.53 -24.37
N LYS A 67 -75.77 -32.17 -25.43
CA LYS A 67 -76.54 -32.49 -26.60
C LYS A 67 -77.16 -33.85 -26.43
N VAL A 68 -78.49 -33.88 -26.23
CA VAL A 68 -79.28 -35.10 -26.04
C VAL A 68 -79.92 -35.48 -27.36
N ASP A 69 -79.42 -36.51 -28.04
CA ASP A 69 -80.00 -37.12 -29.24
C ASP A 69 -81.04 -38.16 -28.83
N TYR A 70 -82.33 -37.95 -29.09
CA TYR A 70 -83.42 -38.83 -28.77
C TYR A 70 -83.89 -39.62 -29.98
N LYS A 71 -84.43 -40.88 -29.74
CA LYS A 71 -84.97 -41.70 -30.74
C LYS A 71 -86.38 -42.31 -30.31
N ASN A 72 -87.23 -42.59 -31.31
CA ASN A 72 -88.50 -43.27 -31.18
C ASN A 72 -89.47 -42.60 -30.20
N LEU A 73 -89.50 -41.23 -30.19
CA LEU A 73 -90.50 -40.49 -29.45
C LEU A 73 -91.84 -40.49 -30.18
N VAL A 74 -92.94 -40.39 -29.43
CA VAL A 74 -94.30 -40.17 -30.03
C VAL A 74 -94.46 -38.68 -30.43
N ILE A 75 -94.71 -38.42 -31.70
CA ILE A 75 -94.85 -37.08 -32.22
C ILE A 75 -96.07 -36.39 -31.54
N GLY A 76 -95.85 -35.12 -31.14
CA GLY A 76 -96.86 -34.31 -30.48
C GLY A 76 -96.91 -34.44 -28.97
N ASN A 77 -96.25 -35.46 -28.41
CA ASN A 77 -96.09 -35.60 -26.96
C ASN A 77 -95.07 -34.60 -26.46
N THR A 78 -95.27 -34.06 -25.25
CA THR A 78 -94.33 -33.21 -24.53
C THR A 78 -93.45 -34.04 -23.62
N TYR A 79 -92.18 -33.91 -23.83
CA TYR A 79 -91.17 -34.59 -23.02
C TYR A 79 -90.41 -33.59 -22.19
N GLU A 80 -89.80 -34.09 -21.07
CA GLU A 80 -88.93 -33.27 -20.27
C GLU A 80 -87.58 -34.06 -20.08
N VAL A 81 -86.45 -33.47 -20.51
CA VAL A 81 -85.16 -33.98 -20.19
C VAL A 81 -84.72 -33.30 -18.89
N ARG A 82 -84.30 -34.10 -17.91
CA ARG A 82 -83.70 -33.66 -16.67
C ARG A 82 -82.28 -34.17 -16.60
N GLY A 83 -81.32 -33.26 -16.51
CA GLY A 83 -79.92 -33.54 -16.39
C GLY A 83 -79.39 -33.22 -15.01
N VAL A 84 -78.39 -33.97 -14.51
CA VAL A 84 -77.66 -33.73 -13.27
C VAL A 84 -76.17 -33.96 -13.51
N LEU A 85 -75.31 -33.10 -12.94
CA LEU A 85 -73.85 -33.28 -13.00
C LEU A 85 -73.40 -34.25 -11.88
N MET A 86 -72.59 -35.24 -12.28
CA MET A 86 -72.02 -36.22 -11.38
C MET A 86 -70.51 -36.02 -11.26
N ASP A 87 -69.95 -36.06 -10.06
CA ASP A 87 -68.48 -36.14 -9.86
C ASP A 87 -68.02 -37.54 -10.30
N LYS A 88 -67.21 -37.59 -11.34
CA LYS A 88 -66.74 -38.87 -11.93
C LYS A 88 -65.99 -39.74 -10.95
N THR A 89 -65.27 -39.13 -9.99
CA THR A 89 -64.42 -39.83 -9.04
C THR A 89 -65.24 -40.50 -7.94
N THR A 90 -66.21 -39.75 -7.40
CA THR A 90 -67.02 -40.21 -6.26
C THR A 90 -68.27 -40.94 -6.66
N GLY A 91 -68.75 -40.74 -7.89
CA GLY A 91 -70.02 -41.21 -8.42
C GLY A 91 -71.22 -40.56 -7.74
N LYS A 92 -71.07 -39.41 -7.12
CA LYS A 92 -72.14 -38.65 -6.43
C LYS A 92 -72.51 -37.43 -7.25
N GLU A 93 -73.67 -36.92 -6.96
CA GLU A 93 -74.15 -35.64 -7.51
C GLU A 93 -73.20 -34.51 -7.16
N LEU A 94 -72.90 -33.69 -8.17
CA LEU A 94 -72.05 -32.51 -8.00
C LEU A 94 -72.94 -31.43 -7.34
N LEU A 95 -72.38 -30.84 -6.24
CA LEU A 95 -73.06 -29.80 -5.50
C LEU A 95 -72.45 -28.44 -5.75
N ASP A 96 -73.24 -27.43 -5.84
CA ASP A 96 -72.80 -26.02 -5.90
C ASP A 96 -72.25 -25.59 -4.49
N ARG A 97 -71.80 -24.32 -4.40
CA ARG A 97 -71.33 -23.73 -3.14
C ARG A 97 -72.37 -23.67 -2.04
N GLU A 98 -73.71 -23.72 -2.42
CA GLU A 98 -74.82 -23.75 -1.46
C GLU A 98 -75.25 -25.16 -1.11
N LYS A 99 -74.51 -26.18 -1.55
CA LYS A 99 -74.78 -27.62 -1.36
C LYS A 99 -76.08 -28.10 -2.06
N LYS A 100 -76.45 -27.44 -3.15
CA LYS A 100 -77.55 -27.86 -4.04
C LYS A 100 -76.95 -28.63 -5.24
N GLU A 101 -77.66 -29.63 -5.70
CA GLU A 101 -77.35 -30.36 -6.92
C GLU A 101 -77.34 -29.42 -8.12
N ILE A 102 -76.33 -29.58 -8.99
CA ILE A 102 -76.26 -28.81 -10.27
C ILE A 102 -77.06 -29.56 -11.30
N THR A 103 -78.24 -29.02 -11.63
CA THR A 103 -79.23 -29.66 -12.51
C THR A 103 -79.68 -28.72 -13.64
N ALA A 104 -80.10 -29.28 -14.74
CA ALA A 104 -80.76 -28.57 -15.84
C ALA A 104 -81.97 -29.32 -16.31
N THR A 105 -82.97 -28.60 -16.73
CA THR A 105 -84.20 -29.18 -17.26
C THR A 105 -84.66 -28.48 -18.58
N LYS A 106 -85.17 -29.29 -19.51
CA LYS A 106 -85.67 -28.78 -20.77
C LYS A 106 -86.96 -29.49 -21.19
N LYS A 107 -88.06 -28.75 -21.30
CA LYS A 107 -89.28 -29.30 -21.82
C LYS A 107 -89.33 -29.00 -23.34
N PHE A 108 -89.79 -29.98 -24.11
CA PHE A 108 -89.96 -29.86 -25.58
C PHE A 108 -91.05 -30.77 -26.05
N THR A 109 -91.68 -30.40 -27.18
CA THR A 109 -92.61 -31.25 -27.83
C THR A 109 -91.97 -31.94 -29.04
N ALA A 110 -92.03 -33.28 -29.12
CA ALA A 110 -91.44 -34.06 -30.20
C ALA A 110 -92.12 -33.74 -31.55
N GLU A 111 -91.41 -33.06 -32.43
CA GLU A 111 -91.85 -32.81 -33.78
C GLU A 111 -91.59 -33.95 -34.74
N LYS A 112 -90.57 -34.79 -34.36
CA LYS A 112 -90.15 -35.95 -35.10
C LYS A 112 -89.82 -37.08 -34.05
N PRO A 113 -89.93 -38.41 -34.53
CA PRO A 113 -89.56 -39.48 -33.63
C PRO A 113 -88.11 -39.42 -33.11
N ASP A 114 -87.17 -38.90 -33.98
CA ASP A 114 -85.77 -38.81 -33.71
C ASP A 114 -85.36 -37.29 -33.87
N GLY A 115 -84.52 -36.81 -32.98
CA GLY A 115 -84.07 -35.44 -32.95
C GLY A 115 -83.08 -35.17 -31.84
N THR A 116 -82.87 -33.85 -31.64
CA THR A 116 -81.88 -33.40 -30.63
C THR A 116 -82.48 -32.29 -29.78
N VAL A 117 -82.13 -32.29 -28.51
CA VAL A 117 -82.37 -31.16 -27.59
C VAL A 117 -81.09 -30.90 -26.76
N GLU A 118 -80.83 -29.64 -26.42
CA GLU A 118 -79.68 -29.26 -25.66
C GLU A 118 -80.07 -28.80 -24.25
N LEU A 119 -79.32 -29.29 -23.28
CA LEU A 119 -79.33 -28.79 -21.92
C LEU A 119 -78.10 -27.92 -21.66
N GLU A 120 -78.23 -26.92 -20.84
CA GLU A 120 -77.08 -26.10 -20.40
C GLU A 120 -77.02 -26.07 -18.89
N PHE A 121 -75.80 -26.44 -18.36
CA PHE A 121 -75.53 -26.37 -16.94
C PHE A 121 -74.51 -25.20 -16.74
N THR A 122 -74.95 -24.17 -16.05
CA THR A 122 -74.07 -23.01 -15.72
C THR A 122 -73.77 -23.04 -14.22
N PHE A 123 -72.50 -23.11 -13.88
CA PHE A 123 -72.09 -23.27 -12.49
C PHE A 123 -70.65 -22.79 -12.29
N ASP A 124 -70.18 -22.74 -11.04
CA ASP A 124 -68.79 -22.44 -10.65
C ASP A 124 -67.96 -23.72 -10.68
N SER A 125 -66.99 -23.77 -11.61
CA SER A 125 -66.08 -24.92 -11.74
C SER A 125 -64.72 -24.70 -11.08
N SER A 126 -64.49 -23.60 -10.37
CA SER A 126 -63.18 -23.26 -9.79
C SER A 126 -62.64 -24.31 -8.84
N LEU A 127 -63.51 -25.15 -8.24
CA LEU A 127 -63.13 -26.26 -7.36
C LEU A 127 -62.98 -27.61 -8.07
N LEU A 128 -63.16 -27.62 -9.40
CA LEU A 128 -63.08 -28.84 -10.23
C LEU A 128 -61.70 -29.02 -10.90
N THR A 129 -60.72 -28.14 -10.63
CA THR A 129 -59.36 -28.27 -11.14
C THR A 129 -58.83 -29.68 -10.90
N GLY A 130 -58.38 -30.35 -11.95
CA GLY A 130 -57.89 -31.73 -11.93
C GLY A 130 -58.96 -32.82 -11.80
N LYS A 131 -60.29 -32.46 -11.88
CA LYS A 131 -61.43 -33.39 -11.74
C LYS A 131 -62.25 -33.46 -13.03
N SER A 132 -63.12 -34.49 -13.13
CA SER A 132 -64.04 -34.67 -14.25
C SER A 132 -65.45 -34.79 -13.75
N VAL A 133 -66.37 -34.29 -14.49
CA VAL A 133 -67.79 -34.45 -14.28
C VAL A 133 -68.41 -35.25 -15.41
N VAL A 134 -69.45 -35.98 -15.12
CA VAL A 134 -70.29 -36.74 -16.11
C VAL A 134 -71.68 -36.20 -16.01
N VAL A 135 -72.30 -35.98 -17.15
CA VAL A 135 -73.71 -35.58 -17.20
C VAL A 135 -74.56 -36.84 -17.23
N PHE A 136 -75.58 -36.95 -16.37
CA PHE A 136 -76.61 -37.98 -16.38
C PHE A 136 -77.92 -37.35 -16.76
N GLU A 137 -78.71 -38.03 -17.66
CA GLU A 137 -79.99 -37.53 -18.16
C GLU A 137 -81.05 -38.56 -18.00
N ASP A 138 -82.17 -38.06 -17.56
CA ASP A 138 -83.45 -38.81 -17.57
C ASP A 138 -84.45 -38.14 -18.51
N LEU A 139 -85.11 -38.91 -19.40
CA LEU A 139 -86.20 -38.47 -20.24
C LEU A 139 -87.53 -38.83 -19.64
N TYR A 140 -88.37 -37.84 -19.44
CA TYR A 140 -89.70 -38.06 -18.87
C TYR A 140 -90.78 -37.70 -19.97
N ASN A 141 -91.82 -38.63 -19.96
CA ASN A 141 -93.10 -38.30 -20.61
C ASN A 141 -94.12 -38.09 -19.47
N GLU A 142 -94.63 -36.85 -19.34
CA GLU A 142 -95.37 -36.34 -18.20
C GLU A 142 -94.53 -36.52 -16.90
N ASN A 143 -94.83 -37.52 -16.06
CA ASN A 143 -93.98 -37.77 -14.80
C ASN A 143 -93.39 -39.19 -14.81
N ILE A 144 -93.42 -39.83 -15.98
CA ILE A 144 -92.90 -41.21 -16.12
C ILE A 144 -91.53 -41.15 -16.80
N LYS A 145 -90.50 -41.71 -16.17
CA LYS A 145 -89.19 -41.83 -16.77
C LYS A 145 -89.33 -42.90 -17.92
N VAL A 146 -89.06 -42.51 -19.15
CA VAL A 146 -89.18 -43.39 -20.32
C VAL A 146 -87.84 -43.72 -20.96
N ALA A 147 -86.77 -43.02 -20.71
CA ALA A 147 -85.40 -43.34 -21.07
C ALA A 147 -84.47 -42.69 -20.14
N PHE A 148 -83.21 -43.09 -20.11
CA PHE A 148 -82.17 -42.56 -19.31
C PHE A 148 -80.79 -42.84 -19.93
N HIS A 149 -79.79 -41.97 -19.63
CA HIS A 149 -78.40 -42.16 -19.94
C HIS A 149 -77.61 -41.85 -18.69
N THR A 150 -77.06 -42.81 -17.98
CA THR A 150 -76.50 -42.73 -16.65
C THR A 150 -75.26 -43.60 -16.49
N ASP A 151 -74.36 -43.61 -17.51
CA ASP A 151 -73.11 -44.36 -17.44
C ASP A 151 -72.00 -43.46 -17.00
N ILE A 152 -71.54 -43.61 -15.75
CA ILE A 152 -70.47 -42.83 -15.15
C ILE A 152 -69.10 -42.97 -15.90
N LYS A 153 -68.99 -43.93 -16.78
CA LYS A 153 -67.80 -44.27 -17.55
C LYS A 153 -67.84 -43.76 -18.97
N ASP A 154 -69.03 -43.19 -19.38
CA ASP A 154 -69.14 -42.65 -20.74
C ASP A 154 -68.27 -41.37 -20.94
N GLU A 155 -67.19 -41.53 -21.74
CA GLU A 155 -66.28 -40.42 -22.06
C GLU A 155 -67.00 -39.36 -22.95
N GLY A 156 -68.00 -39.71 -23.72
CA GLY A 156 -68.82 -38.77 -24.48
C GLY A 156 -69.66 -37.83 -23.62
N GLN A 157 -69.95 -38.24 -22.37
CA GLN A 157 -70.66 -37.42 -21.38
C GLN A 157 -69.72 -36.77 -20.36
N THR A 158 -68.40 -37.03 -20.46
CA THR A 158 -67.44 -36.56 -19.52
C THR A 158 -66.87 -35.23 -19.95
N VAL A 159 -66.83 -34.29 -19.01
CA VAL A 159 -66.12 -33.00 -19.19
C VAL A 159 -64.97 -32.98 -18.17
N HIS A 160 -63.75 -32.81 -18.69
CA HIS A 160 -62.52 -32.84 -17.94
C HIS A 160 -62.08 -31.41 -17.59
N TYR A 161 -61.84 -31.07 -16.32
CA TYR A 161 -61.32 -29.77 -15.88
C TYR A 161 -59.82 -29.90 -15.65
N PRO A 162 -58.99 -29.31 -16.54
CA PRO A 162 -57.54 -29.42 -16.43
C PRO A 162 -56.96 -28.74 -15.21
N GLU A 163 -55.79 -29.26 -14.74
CA GLU A 163 -54.89 -28.62 -13.79
C GLU A 163 -53.53 -28.45 -14.47
N ILE A 164 -52.87 -27.30 -14.25
CA ILE A 164 -51.48 -27.13 -14.58
C ILE A 164 -50.69 -26.67 -13.36
N HIS A 165 -49.47 -27.19 -13.18
CA HIS A 165 -48.43 -26.76 -12.25
C HIS A 165 -47.17 -26.51 -13.04
N THR A 166 -46.44 -25.45 -12.72
CA THR A 166 -45.29 -25.06 -13.54
C THR A 166 -44.04 -24.89 -12.69
N THR A 167 -42.89 -25.04 -13.32
CA THR A 167 -41.59 -24.86 -12.69
C THR A 167 -40.66 -24.20 -13.69
N ALA A 168 -40.35 -22.90 -13.44
CA ALA A 168 -39.50 -22.11 -14.30
C ALA A 168 -38.03 -22.18 -13.85
N THR A 169 -37.14 -22.53 -14.77
CA THR A 169 -35.71 -22.59 -14.52
C THR A 169 -34.93 -21.92 -15.63
N ASP A 170 -33.76 -21.39 -15.31
CA ASP A 170 -32.82 -20.95 -16.34
C ASP A 170 -32.27 -22.15 -17.10
N ALA A 171 -32.19 -22.06 -18.41
CA ALA A 171 -31.76 -23.16 -19.28
C ALA A 171 -30.29 -23.57 -19.08
N VAL A 172 -29.43 -22.66 -18.56
CA VAL A 172 -28.01 -22.87 -18.39
C VAL A 172 -27.69 -23.41 -17.00
N THR A 173 -28.17 -22.75 -15.97
CA THR A 173 -27.97 -23.20 -14.56
C THR A 173 -28.81 -24.40 -14.21
N LYS A 174 -29.97 -24.61 -14.84
CA LYS A 174 -31.00 -25.61 -14.49
C LYS A 174 -31.64 -25.35 -13.13
N THR A 175 -31.52 -24.16 -12.59
CA THR A 175 -32.04 -23.75 -11.29
C THR A 175 -32.93 -22.54 -11.41
N HIS A 176 -33.42 -22.02 -10.30
CA HIS A 176 -34.20 -20.77 -10.24
C HIS A 176 -33.32 -19.50 -10.25
N THR A 177 -32.04 -19.63 -10.60
CA THR A 177 -31.07 -18.54 -10.65
C THR A 177 -30.53 -18.39 -12.07
N ALA A 178 -30.61 -17.20 -12.64
CA ALA A 178 -30.11 -16.87 -13.96
C ALA A 178 -29.03 -15.76 -13.92
N ALA A 179 -28.14 -15.78 -14.90
CA ALA A 179 -27.26 -14.65 -15.17
C ALA A 179 -28.00 -13.58 -15.99
N PRO A 180 -27.83 -12.28 -15.67
CA PRO A 180 -28.24 -11.20 -16.58
C PRO A 180 -27.41 -11.28 -17.86
N ASP A 181 -28.07 -11.57 -19.00
CA ASP A 181 -27.43 -11.72 -20.31
C ASP A 181 -28.29 -11.14 -21.43
N SER A 182 -27.68 -10.81 -22.54
CA SER A 182 -28.36 -10.36 -23.76
C SER A 182 -29.25 -11.42 -24.41
N LYS A 183 -29.09 -12.69 -23.99
CA LYS A 183 -29.87 -13.82 -24.52
C LYS A 183 -30.12 -14.88 -23.45
N THR A 184 -30.78 -14.50 -22.37
CA THR A 184 -31.21 -15.44 -21.32
C THR A 184 -32.35 -16.33 -21.84
N THR A 185 -32.32 -17.61 -21.49
CA THR A 185 -33.38 -18.56 -21.84
C THR A 185 -33.92 -19.18 -20.55
N ILE A 186 -35.22 -18.95 -20.30
CA ILE A 186 -35.97 -19.61 -19.23
C ILE A 186 -36.75 -20.75 -19.86
N ILE A 187 -36.70 -21.93 -19.26
CA ILE A 187 -37.52 -23.08 -19.57
C ILE A 187 -38.52 -23.23 -18.43
N ASP A 188 -39.81 -23.09 -18.80
CA ASP A 188 -40.89 -23.41 -17.88
C ASP A 188 -41.47 -24.77 -18.21
N LYS A 189 -41.32 -25.69 -17.28
CA LYS A 189 -41.91 -27.03 -17.37
C LYS A 189 -43.31 -26.99 -16.81
N VAL A 190 -44.30 -27.17 -17.71
CA VAL A 190 -45.75 -27.22 -17.40
C VAL A 190 -46.18 -28.66 -17.23
N ASP A 191 -46.37 -29.11 -16.01
CA ASP A 191 -46.94 -30.39 -15.67
C ASP A 191 -48.48 -30.24 -15.72
N TYR A 192 -49.15 -31.00 -16.60
CA TYR A 192 -50.59 -30.96 -16.76
C TYR A 192 -51.27 -32.25 -16.27
N LYS A 193 -52.53 -32.13 -15.79
CA LYS A 193 -53.38 -33.22 -15.38
C LYS A 193 -54.76 -33.12 -15.98
N ASN A 194 -55.43 -34.27 -16.15
CA ASN A 194 -56.78 -34.41 -16.56
C ASN A 194 -57.09 -33.79 -17.94
N LEU A 195 -56.12 -33.84 -18.87
CA LEU A 195 -56.37 -33.50 -20.27
C LEU A 195 -57.08 -34.66 -20.98
N VAL A 196 -57.78 -34.36 -22.08
CA VAL A 196 -58.39 -35.35 -22.95
C VAL A 196 -57.35 -35.93 -23.91
N PRO A 197 -57.01 -37.24 -23.80
CA PRO A 197 -56.03 -37.83 -24.71
C PRO A 197 -56.49 -37.76 -26.18
N GLY A 198 -55.59 -37.26 -27.05
CA GLY A 198 -55.85 -37.07 -28.45
C GLY A 198 -56.35 -35.66 -28.85
N GLU A 199 -56.72 -34.83 -27.91
CA GLU A 199 -57.03 -33.41 -28.17
C GLU A 199 -55.77 -32.56 -28.27
N SER A 200 -55.92 -31.43 -28.95
CA SER A 200 -54.84 -30.44 -29.13
C SER A 200 -55.01 -29.28 -28.18
N TYR A 201 -53.91 -28.91 -27.54
CA TYR A 201 -53.82 -27.82 -26.58
C TYR A 201 -52.70 -26.82 -26.93
N GLU A 202 -52.80 -25.60 -26.43
CA GLU A 202 -51.74 -24.60 -26.48
C GLU A 202 -51.52 -24.07 -25.08
N VAL A 203 -50.25 -24.12 -24.59
CA VAL A 203 -49.81 -23.30 -23.44
C VAL A 203 -49.27 -21.98 -23.94
N SER A 204 -49.77 -20.90 -23.40
CA SER A 204 -49.32 -19.54 -23.65
C SER A 204 -48.77 -18.95 -22.37
N GLY A 205 -47.46 -18.70 -22.36
CA GLY A 205 -46.79 -18.13 -21.19
C GLY A 205 -46.39 -16.68 -21.37
N ILE A 206 -46.28 -15.96 -20.27
CA ILE A 206 -45.87 -14.57 -20.18
C ILE A 206 -44.92 -14.39 -18.99
N ILE A 207 -43.87 -13.57 -19.19
CA ILE A 207 -42.95 -13.23 -18.10
C ILE A 207 -43.45 -11.95 -17.41
N MET A 208 -43.50 -12.00 -16.06
CA MET A 208 -43.91 -10.89 -15.20
C MET A 208 -42.72 -10.38 -14.39
N ASP A 209 -42.57 -9.08 -14.22
CA ASP A 209 -41.65 -8.50 -13.20
C ASP A 209 -42.30 -8.74 -11.83
N LYS A 210 -41.58 -9.51 -10.97
CA LYS A 210 -42.09 -9.89 -9.63
C LYS A 210 -42.35 -8.67 -8.74
N THR A 211 -41.61 -7.59 -8.91
CA THR A 211 -41.69 -6.39 -8.06
C THR A 211 -42.87 -5.50 -8.43
N THR A 212 -43.09 -5.30 -9.72
CA THR A 212 -44.17 -4.41 -10.20
C THR A 212 -45.49 -5.13 -10.43
N GLY A 213 -45.45 -6.43 -10.68
CA GLY A 213 -46.60 -7.22 -11.11
C GLY A 213 -47.01 -6.94 -12.53
N GLU A 214 -46.20 -6.26 -13.29
CA GLU A 214 -46.48 -5.93 -14.71
C GLU A 214 -45.75 -6.91 -15.65
N ALA A 215 -46.31 -7.07 -16.85
CA ALA A 215 -45.67 -7.90 -17.87
C ALA A 215 -44.30 -7.32 -18.27
N LEU A 216 -43.27 -8.18 -18.29
CA LEU A 216 -41.94 -7.78 -18.75
C LEU A 216 -41.96 -7.49 -20.26
N THR A 217 -41.33 -6.40 -20.67
CA THR A 217 -41.27 -6.00 -22.07
C THR A 217 -39.83 -6.01 -22.60
N ASP A 218 -39.70 -6.25 -23.90
CA ASP A 218 -38.43 -6.09 -24.61
C ASP A 218 -38.10 -4.59 -24.79
N LYS A 219 -36.92 -4.31 -25.33
CA LYS A 219 -36.46 -2.95 -25.64
C LYS A 219 -37.34 -2.16 -26.61
N ASN A 220 -38.26 -2.81 -27.31
CA ASN A 220 -39.21 -2.19 -28.24
C ASN A 220 -40.58 -1.98 -27.57
N GLY A 221 -40.76 -2.37 -26.34
CA GLY A 221 -42.01 -2.32 -25.59
C GLY A 221 -42.95 -3.49 -25.84
N ASN A 222 -42.49 -4.54 -26.51
CA ASN A 222 -43.33 -5.75 -26.72
C ASN A 222 -43.22 -6.64 -25.49
N THR A 223 -44.37 -7.17 -25.05
CA THR A 223 -44.45 -8.14 -23.96
C THR A 223 -43.67 -9.42 -24.30
N ILE A 224 -42.92 -9.95 -23.36
CA ILE A 224 -42.17 -11.19 -23.53
C ILE A 224 -43.12 -12.37 -23.28
N THR A 225 -43.50 -13.04 -24.34
CA THR A 225 -44.42 -14.19 -24.34
C THR A 225 -43.84 -15.35 -25.12
N SER A 226 -44.34 -16.54 -24.81
CA SER A 226 -44.01 -17.77 -25.54
C SER A 226 -45.24 -18.66 -25.64
N LYS A 227 -45.31 -19.48 -26.69
CA LYS A 227 -46.44 -20.40 -26.94
C LYS A 227 -45.92 -21.76 -27.38
N THR A 228 -46.52 -22.81 -26.81
CA THR A 228 -46.20 -24.18 -27.20
C THR A 228 -47.52 -24.95 -27.45
N ALA A 229 -47.76 -25.34 -28.71
CA ALA A 229 -48.92 -26.18 -29.08
C ALA A 229 -48.49 -27.65 -29.03
N PHE A 230 -49.37 -28.52 -28.48
CA PHE A 230 -49.14 -29.94 -28.36
C PHE A 230 -50.43 -30.75 -28.45
N LYS A 231 -50.28 -32.05 -28.68
CA LYS A 231 -51.37 -33.01 -28.62
C LYS A 231 -51.19 -33.86 -27.36
N ALA A 232 -52.18 -33.90 -26.46
CA ALA A 232 -52.11 -34.72 -25.25
C ALA A 232 -52.13 -36.18 -25.62
N GLU A 233 -51.02 -36.89 -25.33
CA GLU A 233 -50.97 -38.35 -25.52
C GLU A 233 -51.62 -39.11 -24.37
N LYS A 234 -51.63 -38.49 -23.21
CA LYS A 234 -52.21 -39.01 -21.96
C LYS A 234 -52.89 -37.90 -21.18
N ALA A 235 -53.77 -38.27 -20.26
CA ALA A 235 -54.44 -37.31 -19.40
C ALA A 235 -53.48 -36.49 -18.55
N ASP A 236 -52.38 -37.09 -18.10
CA ASP A 236 -51.34 -36.45 -17.28
C ASP A 236 -50.00 -36.51 -17.99
N GLY A 237 -49.21 -35.41 -17.96
CA GLY A 237 -47.94 -35.31 -18.61
C GLY A 237 -47.27 -33.96 -18.38
N SER A 238 -46.28 -33.63 -19.20
CA SER A 238 -45.63 -32.34 -19.14
C SER A 238 -45.23 -31.82 -20.53
N ILE A 239 -45.09 -30.52 -20.63
CA ILE A 239 -44.61 -29.82 -21.82
C ILE A 239 -43.75 -28.63 -21.40
N ASP A 240 -42.69 -28.35 -22.15
CA ASP A 240 -41.82 -27.18 -21.91
C ASP A 240 -42.27 -25.95 -22.74
N VAL A 241 -42.31 -24.79 -22.07
CA VAL A 241 -42.46 -23.48 -22.68
C VAL A 241 -41.17 -22.75 -22.54
N THR A 242 -40.62 -22.28 -23.66
CA THR A 242 -39.25 -21.64 -23.67
C THR A 242 -39.35 -20.17 -24.00
N PHE A 243 -38.76 -19.34 -23.13
CA PHE A 243 -38.63 -17.91 -23.31
C PHE A 243 -37.18 -17.55 -23.55
N THR A 244 -36.91 -16.74 -24.58
CA THR A 244 -35.55 -16.22 -24.84
C THR A 244 -35.64 -14.70 -25.00
N PHE A 245 -34.93 -13.95 -24.19
CA PHE A 245 -34.99 -12.52 -24.09
C PHE A 245 -33.69 -11.88 -23.57
N ASP A 246 -33.59 -10.55 -23.69
CA ASP A 246 -32.49 -9.76 -23.11
C ASP A 246 -32.83 -9.43 -21.66
N SER A 247 -32.03 -9.96 -20.72
CA SER A 247 -32.20 -9.77 -19.28
C SER A 247 -31.13 -8.85 -18.66
N THR A 248 -30.33 -8.16 -19.46
CA THR A 248 -29.20 -7.33 -18.96
C THR A 248 -29.63 -6.24 -17.95
N LEU A 249 -30.90 -5.84 -17.94
CA LEU A 249 -31.46 -4.87 -16.99
C LEU A 249 -32.18 -5.51 -15.80
N LEU A 250 -32.06 -6.82 -15.64
CA LEU A 250 -32.71 -7.56 -14.56
C LEU A 250 -31.78 -7.86 -13.38
N GLU A 251 -30.55 -7.38 -13.38
CA GLU A 251 -29.68 -7.49 -12.19
C GLU A 251 -30.42 -7.00 -10.94
N ASP A 252 -30.37 -7.79 -9.87
CA ASP A 252 -31.10 -7.58 -8.61
C ASP A 252 -32.62 -7.65 -8.72
N LYS A 253 -33.17 -8.27 -9.77
CA LYS A 253 -34.62 -8.44 -9.99
C LYS A 253 -35.01 -9.91 -10.11
N SER A 254 -36.27 -10.18 -9.93
CA SER A 254 -36.86 -11.50 -10.15
C SER A 254 -37.99 -11.41 -11.14
N VAL A 255 -38.13 -12.45 -11.94
CA VAL A 255 -39.27 -12.62 -12.84
C VAL A 255 -40.08 -13.84 -12.42
N VAL A 256 -41.37 -13.82 -12.72
CA VAL A 256 -42.31 -14.94 -12.52
C VAL A 256 -42.94 -15.26 -13.86
N VAL A 257 -43.02 -16.54 -14.17
CA VAL A 257 -43.70 -16.98 -15.40
C VAL A 257 -45.15 -17.29 -15.08
N TYR A 258 -46.10 -16.80 -15.91
CA TYR A 258 -47.52 -17.14 -15.84
C TYR A 258 -47.88 -17.91 -17.08
N GLU A 259 -48.72 -18.98 -16.90
CA GLU A 259 -49.21 -19.79 -18.01
C GLU A 259 -50.71 -19.90 -18.05
N ASP A 260 -51.22 -19.78 -19.25
CA ASP A 260 -52.60 -20.08 -19.61
C ASP A 260 -52.62 -21.31 -20.52
N LEU A 261 -53.46 -22.29 -20.19
CA LEU A 261 -53.73 -23.43 -21.06
C LEU A 261 -55.01 -23.18 -21.90
N TYR A 262 -54.91 -23.42 -23.18
CA TYR A 262 -55.98 -23.26 -24.13
C TYR A 262 -56.38 -24.60 -24.76
N SER A 263 -57.70 -24.82 -24.92
CA SER A 263 -58.30 -25.79 -25.84
C SER A 263 -59.01 -25.02 -26.93
N GLY A 264 -58.48 -25.08 -28.15
CA GLY A 264 -58.90 -24.16 -29.23
C GLY A 264 -58.62 -22.70 -28.89
N ASN A 265 -59.70 -21.89 -28.88
CA ASN A 265 -59.57 -20.47 -28.50
C ASN A 265 -59.95 -20.18 -27.03
N ALA A 266 -60.42 -21.18 -26.30
CA ALA A 266 -60.85 -21.04 -24.94
C ALA A 266 -59.70 -21.27 -23.97
N LYS A 267 -59.50 -20.34 -23.04
CA LYS A 267 -58.62 -20.53 -21.90
C LYS A 267 -59.31 -21.49 -20.91
N VAL A 268 -58.73 -22.66 -20.72
CA VAL A 268 -59.36 -23.72 -19.92
C VAL A 268 -58.85 -23.75 -18.48
N THR A 269 -57.63 -23.36 -18.25
CA THR A 269 -57.05 -23.14 -16.89
C THR A 269 -55.84 -22.24 -16.97
N SER A 270 -55.36 -21.75 -15.83
CA SER A 270 -54.19 -20.93 -15.74
C SER A 270 -53.39 -21.23 -14.44
N HIS A 271 -52.09 -20.94 -14.50
CA HIS A 271 -51.24 -20.82 -13.33
C HIS A 271 -50.61 -19.43 -13.30
N ALA A 272 -51.08 -18.54 -12.43
CA ALA A 272 -50.75 -17.11 -12.43
C ALA A 272 -50.67 -16.62 -10.97
N ASP A 273 -49.66 -17.06 -10.24
CA ASP A 273 -49.38 -16.62 -8.86
C ASP A 273 -48.04 -15.90 -8.79
N ILE A 274 -48.05 -14.60 -8.57
CA ILE A 274 -46.83 -13.75 -8.47
C ILE A 274 -45.96 -14.14 -7.27
N THR A 275 -46.48 -14.87 -6.31
CA THR A 275 -45.75 -15.29 -5.11
C THR A 275 -45.14 -16.68 -5.22
N ASP A 276 -45.41 -17.40 -6.30
CA ASP A 276 -44.90 -18.77 -6.51
C ASP A 276 -43.39 -18.76 -6.73
N GLU A 277 -42.66 -19.31 -5.78
CA GLU A 277 -41.19 -19.44 -5.87
C GLU A 277 -40.78 -20.50 -6.91
N GLY A 278 -41.64 -21.50 -7.19
CA GLY A 278 -41.36 -22.48 -8.24
C GLY A 278 -41.43 -21.92 -9.66
N GLN A 279 -42.15 -20.80 -9.85
CA GLN A 279 -42.22 -20.07 -11.11
C GLN A 279 -41.27 -18.86 -11.14
N THR A 280 -40.54 -18.63 -10.05
CA THR A 280 -39.65 -17.45 -9.92
C THR A 280 -38.26 -17.75 -10.42
N VAL A 281 -37.71 -16.90 -11.27
CA VAL A 281 -36.29 -16.90 -11.65
C VAL A 281 -35.64 -15.62 -11.16
N ASN A 282 -34.57 -15.75 -10.36
CA ASN A 282 -33.86 -14.67 -9.71
C ASN A 282 -32.58 -14.31 -10.50
N PHE A 283 -32.30 -13.01 -10.63
CA PHE A 283 -31.07 -12.47 -11.21
C PHE A 283 -30.25 -11.82 -10.09
N PRO A 284 -29.23 -12.52 -9.56
CA PRO A 284 -28.46 -12.04 -8.43
C PRO A 284 -27.63 -10.80 -8.76
N LYS A 285 -27.27 -10.08 -7.68
CA LYS A 285 -26.26 -9.04 -7.67
C LYS A 285 -25.30 -9.24 -6.51
N ILE A 286 -24.04 -8.85 -6.71
CA ILE A 286 -23.04 -8.71 -5.65
C ILE A 286 -22.46 -7.31 -5.62
N GLN A 287 -22.18 -6.82 -4.43
CA GLN A 287 -21.39 -5.62 -4.14
C GLN A 287 -20.37 -5.97 -3.07
N THR A 288 -19.16 -5.43 -3.17
CA THR A 288 -18.08 -5.88 -2.32
C THR A 288 -17.32 -4.73 -1.68
N THR A 289 -16.65 -5.02 -0.56
CA THR A 289 -15.83 -4.06 0.16
C THR A 289 -14.59 -4.76 0.70
N ALA A 290 -13.45 -4.46 0.10
CA ALA A 290 -12.17 -5.06 0.46
C ALA A 290 -11.43 -4.22 1.50
N THR A 291 -10.97 -4.84 2.57
CA THR A 291 -10.17 -4.20 3.62
C THR A 291 -9.00 -5.08 4.02
N ASP A 292 -7.90 -4.48 4.46
CA ASP A 292 -6.86 -5.26 5.14
C ASP A 292 -7.37 -5.73 6.50
N LYS A 293 -7.17 -7.00 6.80
CA LYS A 293 -7.71 -7.66 8.00
C LYS A 293 -7.18 -7.09 9.31
N ASN A 294 -6.00 -6.48 9.30
CA ASN A 294 -5.39 -5.92 10.50
C ASN A 294 -5.79 -4.45 10.72
N THR A 295 -5.80 -3.66 9.64
CA THR A 295 -6.15 -2.24 9.73
C THR A 295 -7.66 -2.02 9.73
N PHE A 296 -8.46 -2.97 9.24
CA PHE A 296 -9.91 -2.84 9.00
C PHE A 296 -10.27 -1.65 8.08
N THR A 297 -9.31 -1.22 7.27
CA THR A 297 -9.44 -0.11 6.34
C THR A 297 -8.95 -0.49 4.94
N HIS A 298 -9.04 0.44 4.00
CA HIS A 298 -8.46 0.30 2.66
C HIS A 298 -6.94 0.51 2.64
N THR A 299 -6.29 0.65 3.81
CA THR A 299 -4.83 0.74 3.92
C THR A 299 -4.24 -0.62 4.24
N GLY A 300 -3.52 -1.20 3.29
CA GLY A 300 -2.86 -2.49 3.41
C GLY A 300 -1.56 -2.42 4.21
N MET A 301 -1.28 -3.49 4.96
CA MET A 301 -0.03 -3.66 5.69
C MET A 301 1.03 -4.30 4.80
N ILE A 302 2.25 -3.75 4.78
CA ILE A 302 3.40 -4.36 4.11
C ILE A 302 4.01 -5.43 5.02
N ALA A 303 3.88 -6.71 4.63
CA ALA A 303 4.41 -7.85 5.37
C ALA A 303 4.57 -9.09 4.49
N GLU A 304 5.41 -10.05 4.91
CA GLU A 304 5.54 -11.36 4.25
C GLU A 304 4.23 -12.18 4.27
N LYS A 305 3.32 -11.82 5.16
CA LYS A 305 2.00 -12.42 5.25
C LYS A 305 0.97 -11.37 5.66
N THR A 306 0.19 -10.91 4.69
CA THR A 306 -0.98 -10.05 4.91
C THR A 306 -2.25 -10.77 4.49
N THR A 307 -3.39 -10.28 4.93
CA THR A 307 -4.71 -10.82 4.55
C THR A 307 -5.64 -9.66 4.21
N ILE A 308 -6.19 -9.69 3.01
CA ILE A 308 -7.34 -8.88 2.64
C ILE A 308 -8.59 -9.69 2.98
N THR A 309 -9.53 -9.08 3.68
CA THR A 309 -10.89 -9.57 3.85
C THR A 309 -11.77 -8.78 2.89
N ASP A 310 -12.42 -9.50 1.99
CA ASP A 310 -13.44 -8.93 1.11
C ASP A 310 -14.82 -9.36 1.59
N LYS A 311 -15.63 -8.39 2.00
CA LYS A 311 -17.01 -8.57 2.38
C LYS A 311 -17.87 -8.44 1.14
N VAL A 312 -18.45 -9.55 0.71
CA VAL A 312 -19.36 -9.61 -0.44
C VAL A 312 -20.80 -9.56 0.06
N ASP A 313 -21.46 -8.44 -0.16
CA ASP A 313 -22.89 -8.30 0.04
C ASP A 313 -23.60 -8.81 -1.22
N TYR A 314 -24.48 -9.80 -1.06
CA TYR A 314 -25.27 -10.38 -2.14
C TYR A 314 -26.74 -10.07 -1.98
N SER A 315 -27.43 -9.94 -3.11
CA SER A 315 -28.87 -9.77 -3.15
C SER A 315 -29.51 -10.69 -4.18
N ASN A 316 -30.78 -11.00 -3.94
CA ASN A 316 -31.66 -11.76 -4.82
C ASN A 316 -31.17 -13.17 -5.12
N LEU A 317 -30.54 -13.87 -4.15
CA LEU A 317 -30.23 -15.28 -4.29
C LEU A 317 -31.47 -16.16 -4.12
N THR A 318 -31.48 -17.33 -4.73
CA THR A 318 -32.50 -18.36 -4.52
C THR A 318 -32.18 -19.12 -3.22
N ILE A 319 -33.09 -19.08 -2.26
CA ILE A 319 -32.92 -19.76 -0.96
C ILE A 319 -32.81 -21.28 -1.17
N GLY A 320 -31.84 -21.89 -0.49
CA GLY A 320 -31.58 -23.31 -0.56
C GLY A 320 -30.68 -23.79 -1.70
N GLU A 321 -30.40 -22.92 -2.68
CA GLU A 321 -29.43 -23.20 -3.73
C GLU A 321 -28.00 -23.02 -3.27
N LYS A 322 -27.08 -23.73 -3.94
CA LYS A 322 -25.63 -23.66 -3.67
C LYS A 322 -24.97 -22.66 -4.60
N TYR A 323 -24.12 -21.87 -4.00
CA TYR A 323 -23.32 -20.87 -4.71
C TYR A 323 -21.84 -21.05 -4.42
N LYS A 324 -21.01 -20.67 -5.38
CA LYS A 324 -19.57 -20.55 -5.22
C LYS A 324 -19.15 -19.13 -5.51
N LEU A 325 -18.56 -18.47 -4.54
CA LEU A 325 -17.90 -17.19 -4.70
C LEU A 325 -16.43 -17.44 -5.04
N SER A 326 -15.93 -16.79 -6.09
CA SER A 326 -14.54 -16.86 -6.50
C SER A 326 -13.99 -15.45 -6.66
N GLY A 327 -12.92 -15.14 -5.93
CA GLY A 327 -12.28 -13.84 -6.00
C GLY A 327 -10.83 -13.93 -6.47
N VAL A 328 -10.33 -12.85 -7.09
CA VAL A 328 -8.95 -12.70 -7.57
C VAL A 328 -8.44 -11.30 -7.28
N LEU A 329 -7.18 -11.19 -6.80
CA LEU A 329 -6.53 -9.91 -6.64
C LEU A 329 -5.96 -9.40 -7.97
N MET A 330 -6.24 -8.13 -8.26
CA MET A 330 -5.76 -7.41 -9.43
C MET A 330 -4.78 -6.32 -9.02
N ASN A 331 -3.75 -6.09 -9.81
CA ASN A 331 -2.95 -4.87 -9.70
C ASN A 331 -3.68 -3.75 -10.44
N GLN A 332 -4.04 -2.68 -9.74
CA GLN A 332 -4.85 -1.59 -10.28
C GLN A 332 -4.16 -0.85 -11.44
N GLU A 333 -2.85 -0.63 -11.33
CA GLU A 333 -2.08 0.13 -12.34
C GLU A 333 -1.96 -0.60 -13.68
N THR A 334 -1.76 -1.91 -13.62
CA THR A 334 -1.51 -2.73 -14.81
C THR A 334 -2.76 -3.41 -15.35
N GLY A 335 -3.83 -3.48 -14.55
CA GLY A 335 -5.05 -4.23 -14.86
C GLY A 335 -4.83 -5.75 -14.98
N LYS A 336 -3.72 -6.26 -14.44
CA LYS A 336 -3.38 -7.69 -14.48
C LYS A 336 -3.60 -8.34 -13.13
N LYS A 337 -3.83 -9.65 -13.16
CA LYS A 337 -3.92 -10.45 -11.94
C LYS A 337 -2.61 -10.38 -11.14
N LEU A 338 -2.73 -10.27 -9.83
CA LEU A 338 -1.59 -10.30 -8.93
C LEU A 338 -1.09 -11.75 -8.78
N LEU A 339 0.22 -11.91 -8.86
CA LEU A 339 0.86 -13.22 -8.74
C LEU A 339 1.65 -13.30 -7.43
N ASP A 340 1.67 -14.48 -6.84
CA ASP A 340 2.56 -14.80 -5.72
C ASP A 340 4.02 -14.96 -6.20
N LYS A 341 4.94 -15.17 -5.27
CA LYS A 341 6.37 -15.38 -5.56
C LYS A 341 6.69 -16.59 -6.45
N ASN A 342 5.73 -17.50 -6.64
CA ASN A 342 5.85 -18.67 -7.49
C ASN A 342 5.21 -18.47 -8.87
N GLY A 343 4.66 -17.28 -9.14
CA GLY A 343 3.96 -16.96 -10.37
C GLY A 343 2.52 -17.46 -10.43
N LYS A 344 1.93 -17.89 -9.29
CA LYS A 344 0.54 -18.32 -9.21
C LYS A 344 -0.36 -17.12 -8.88
N GLU A 345 -1.54 -17.06 -9.52
CA GLU A 345 -2.58 -16.06 -9.22
C GLU A 345 -3.01 -16.12 -7.75
N ILE A 346 -3.18 -14.98 -7.13
CA ILE A 346 -3.71 -14.87 -5.77
C ILE A 346 -5.22 -14.86 -5.85
N THR A 347 -5.83 -16.00 -5.52
CA THR A 347 -7.28 -16.25 -5.60
C THR A 347 -7.81 -16.78 -4.28
N SER A 348 -9.11 -16.61 -4.08
CA SER A 348 -9.83 -17.22 -2.97
C SER A 348 -11.19 -17.72 -3.46
N GLU A 349 -11.66 -18.82 -2.92
CA GLU A 349 -12.97 -19.39 -3.24
C GLU A 349 -13.72 -19.77 -1.97
N LYS A 350 -15.05 -19.65 -2.00
CA LYS A 350 -15.92 -20.06 -0.91
C LYS A 350 -17.25 -20.56 -1.43
N GLU A 351 -17.62 -21.78 -1.03
CA GLU A 351 -18.93 -22.35 -1.32
C GLU A 351 -19.87 -22.11 -0.13
N PHE A 352 -21.13 -21.85 -0.43
CA PHE A 352 -22.17 -21.67 0.56
C PHE A 352 -23.56 -22.02 0.00
N THR A 353 -24.51 -22.28 0.87
CA THR A 353 -25.93 -22.40 0.54
C THR A 353 -26.63 -21.12 0.98
N ALA A 354 -27.44 -20.52 0.12
CA ALA A 354 -28.16 -19.30 0.46
C ALA A 354 -29.25 -19.60 1.52
N GLU A 355 -29.12 -19.04 2.70
CA GLU A 355 -30.11 -19.12 3.76
C GLU A 355 -31.16 -18.01 3.67
N SER A 356 -30.86 -16.96 2.94
CA SER A 356 -31.73 -15.80 2.69
C SER A 356 -31.47 -15.23 1.30
N LYS A 357 -32.45 -14.49 0.76
CA LYS A 357 -32.31 -13.81 -0.53
C LYS A 357 -31.19 -12.78 -0.54
N ASN A 358 -31.01 -12.06 0.58
CA ASN A 358 -29.99 -11.01 0.76
C ASN A 358 -29.16 -11.31 1.99
N GLY A 359 -27.86 -11.04 1.90
CA GLY A 359 -26.94 -11.28 2.99
C GLY A 359 -25.52 -10.87 2.66
N SER A 360 -24.58 -11.32 3.45
CA SER A 360 -23.16 -11.08 3.20
C SER A 360 -22.30 -12.29 3.52
N ILE A 361 -21.16 -12.39 2.87
CA ILE A 361 -20.18 -13.44 3.05
C ILE A 361 -18.78 -12.88 2.86
N ASP A 362 -17.86 -13.24 3.74
CA ASP A 362 -16.47 -12.81 3.63
C ASP A 362 -15.64 -13.86 2.92
N ILE A 363 -14.75 -13.41 2.00
CA ILE A 363 -13.64 -14.21 1.47
C ILE A 363 -12.32 -13.57 1.84
N GLU A 364 -11.29 -14.39 2.03
CA GLU A 364 -10.00 -13.91 2.51
C GLU A 364 -8.89 -14.30 1.53
N PHE A 365 -8.02 -13.32 1.23
CA PHE A 365 -6.81 -13.50 0.42
C PHE A 365 -5.60 -13.33 1.32
N THR A 366 -4.85 -14.39 1.53
CA THR A 366 -3.61 -14.34 2.32
C THR A 366 -2.41 -14.48 1.41
N PHE A 367 -1.49 -13.52 1.43
CA PHE A 367 -0.36 -13.45 0.51
C PHE A 367 0.80 -12.61 1.08
N ASP A 368 1.91 -12.56 0.35
CA ASP A 368 3.08 -11.73 0.64
C ASP A 368 2.94 -10.37 -0.07
N SER A 369 2.81 -9.30 0.70
CA SER A 369 2.66 -7.92 0.19
C SER A 369 3.96 -7.14 0.13
N SER A 370 5.12 -7.74 0.43
CA SER A 370 6.41 -7.04 0.53
C SER A 370 6.78 -6.25 -0.74
N LEU A 371 6.32 -6.68 -1.92
CA LEU A 371 6.57 -6.03 -3.20
C LEU A 371 5.48 -5.05 -3.65
N LEU A 372 4.51 -4.80 -2.79
CA LEU A 372 3.38 -3.92 -3.09
C LEU A 372 3.53 -2.49 -2.56
N ALA A 373 4.64 -2.16 -1.88
CA ALA A 373 4.89 -0.79 -1.43
C ALA A 373 4.68 0.22 -2.57
N GLY A 374 3.90 1.25 -2.34
CA GLY A 374 3.50 2.25 -3.32
C GLY A 374 2.49 1.79 -4.38
N LYS A 375 1.93 0.57 -4.27
CA LYS A 375 1.00 -0.01 -5.25
C LYS A 375 -0.38 -0.23 -4.66
N THR A 376 -1.33 -0.42 -5.56
CA THR A 376 -2.74 -0.60 -5.21
C THR A 376 -3.25 -1.93 -5.78
N THR A 377 -4.02 -2.66 -4.98
CA THR A 377 -4.72 -3.86 -5.41
C THR A 377 -6.23 -3.64 -5.42
N VAL A 378 -6.92 -4.31 -6.32
CA VAL A 378 -8.39 -4.33 -6.40
C VAL A 378 -8.83 -5.79 -6.37
N VAL A 379 -9.89 -6.09 -5.64
CA VAL A 379 -10.47 -7.44 -5.63
C VAL A 379 -11.54 -7.52 -6.71
N PHE A 380 -11.56 -8.59 -7.49
CA PHE A 380 -12.61 -8.91 -8.44
C PHE A 380 -13.29 -10.19 -7.99
N GLU A 381 -14.62 -10.20 -8.01
CA GLU A 381 -15.43 -11.33 -7.59
C GLU A 381 -16.39 -11.78 -8.69
N ASP A 382 -16.50 -13.10 -8.80
CA ASP A 382 -17.48 -13.80 -9.59
C ASP A 382 -18.32 -14.71 -8.67
N LEU A 383 -19.64 -14.63 -8.79
CA LEU A 383 -20.57 -15.53 -8.13
C LEU A 383 -21.07 -16.57 -9.12
N TYR A 384 -20.95 -17.82 -8.76
CA TYR A 384 -21.37 -18.96 -9.58
C TYR A 384 -22.55 -19.71 -8.93
N ASN A 385 -23.50 -20.13 -9.75
CA ASN A 385 -24.50 -21.14 -9.43
C ASN A 385 -24.33 -22.28 -10.44
N GLU A 386 -24.17 -23.53 -9.98
CA GLU A 386 -23.93 -24.72 -10.82
C GLU A 386 -22.83 -24.53 -11.90
N ASN A 387 -21.72 -23.91 -11.55
CA ASN A 387 -20.60 -23.55 -12.45
C ASN A 387 -20.91 -22.49 -13.52
N VAL A 388 -22.06 -21.86 -13.47
CA VAL A 388 -22.42 -20.71 -14.31
C VAL A 388 -22.22 -19.44 -13.51
N ARG A 389 -21.51 -18.47 -14.08
CA ARG A 389 -21.34 -17.15 -13.45
C ARG A 389 -22.65 -16.38 -13.53
N VAL A 390 -23.27 -16.13 -12.38
CA VAL A 390 -24.60 -15.49 -12.27
C VAL A 390 -24.55 -14.03 -11.84
N ALA A 391 -23.47 -13.63 -11.17
CA ALA A 391 -23.20 -12.22 -10.87
C ALA A 391 -21.68 -12.00 -10.79
N PHE A 392 -21.24 -10.74 -10.90
CA PHE A 392 -19.84 -10.37 -10.80
C PHE A 392 -19.68 -8.92 -10.37
N HIS A 393 -18.54 -8.63 -9.74
CA HIS A 393 -18.09 -7.29 -9.45
C HIS A 393 -16.64 -7.14 -9.89
N THR A 394 -16.37 -6.42 -10.98
CA THR A 394 -15.06 -6.38 -11.66
C THR A 394 -14.70 -4.98 -12.15
N ASP A 395 -15.02 -3.94 -11.38
CA ASP A 395 -14.60 -2.58 -11.69
C ASP A 395 -13.21 -2.28 -11.09
N ILE A 396 -12.21 -2.17 -11.96
CA ILE A 396 -10.82 -1.87 -11.55
C ILE A 396 -10.66 -0.50 -10.85
N LYS A 397 -11.66 0.36 -10.92
CA LYS A 397 -11.64 1.70 -10.33
C LYS A 397 -12.55 1.82 -9.09
N ASP A 398 -13.15 0.74 -8.66
CA ASP A 398 -13.98 0.77 -7.46
C ASP A 398 -13.12 0.95 -6.21
N GLU A 399 -13.24 2.13 -5.59
CA GLU A 399 -12.52 2.45 -4.34
C GLU A 399 -12.96 1.55 -3.16
N GLY A 400 -14.19 1.04 -3.18
CA GLY A 400 -14.67 0.08 -2.18
C GLY A 400 -13.98 -1.27 -2.23
N GLN A 401 -13.46 -1.65 -3.40
CA GLN A 401 -12.70 -2.88 -3.62
C GLN A 401 -11.18 -2.69 -3.60
N THR A 402 -10.74 -1.46 -3.36
CA THR A 402 -9.35 -1.06 -3.48
C THR A 402 -8.63 -1.14 -2.15
N VAL A 403 -7.43 -1.74 -2.12
CA VAL A 403 -6.53 -1.73 -0.97
C VAL A 403 -5.19 -1.10 -1.37
N HIS A 404 -4.84 -0.01 -0.69
CA HIS A 404 -3.64 0.78 -0.91
C HIS A 404 -2.51 0.29 -0.02
N TYR A 405 -1.33 0.04 -0.59
CA TYR A 405 -0.12 -0.31 0.16
C TYR A 405 0.80 0.90 0.22
N PRO A 406 0.87 1.61 1.36
CA PRO A 406 1.71 2.78 1.51
C PRO A 406 3.19 2.50 1.29
N GLU A 407 3.92 3.52 0.82
CA GLU A 407 5.37 3.55 0.76
C GLU A 407 5.86 4.84 1.40
N ILE A 408 6.99 4.79 2.11
CA ILE A 408 7.70 5.98 2.59
C ILE A 408 9.16 5.94 2.14
N HIS A 409 9.67 7.09 1.70
CA HIS A 409 11.07 7.39 1.47
C HIS A 409 11.45 8.60 2.29
N THR A 410 12.63 8.57 2.89
CA THR A 410 13.00 9.61 3.84
C THR A 410 14.37 10.20 3.55
N THR A 411 14.61 11.42 4.01
CA THR A 411 15.87 12.13 3.86
C THR A 411 16.13 12.95 5.11
N ALA A 412 17.12 12.53 5.89
CA ALA A 412 17.49 13.19 7.14
C ALA A 412 18.62 14.21 6.93
N THR A 413 18.45 15.42 7.41
CA THR A 413 19.46 16.50 7.34
C THR A 413 19.56 17.20 8.69
N ASP A 414 20.73 17.76 8.97
CA ASP A 414 20.86 18.70 10.08
C ASP A 414 20.13 20.02 9.78
N ALA A 415 19.35 20.51 10.71
CA ALA A 415 18.54 21.71 10.55
C ALA A 415 19.36 22.98 10.32
N ALA A 416 20.60 23.04 10.84
CA ALA A 416 21.47 24.21 10.71
C ALA A 416 22.24 24.24 9.38
N THR A 417 22.88 23.13 9.01
CA THR A 417 23.65 23.01 7.76
C THR A 417 22.77 22.79 6.53
N LYS A 418 21.59 22.18 6.71
CA LYS A 418 20.71 21.68 5.62
C LYS A 418 21.33 20.58 4.78
N THR A 419 22.34 19.90 5.34
CA THR A 419 23.07 18.81 4.69
C THR A 419 23.07 17.57 5.59
N HIS A 420 23.75 16.53 5.16
CA HIS A 420 23.94 15.27 5.96
C HIS A 420 25.08 15.40 6.99
N THR A 421 25.55 16.62 7.26
CA THR A 421 26.64 16.91 8.21
C THR A 421 26.15 17.80 9.34
N ALA A 422 26.27 17.35 10.57
CA ALA A 422 25.87 18.11 11.76
C ALA A 422 27.07 18.49 12.64
N ALA A 423 26.95 19.60 13.34
CA ALA A 423 27.85 19.92 14.44
C ALA A 423 27.52 19.11 15.70
N PRO A 424 28.49 18.51 16.40
CA PRO A 424 28.27 17.95 17.73
C PRO A 424 27.96 19.09 18.72
N ASP A 425 26.70 19.22 19.12
CA ASP A 425 26.23 20.32 19.98
C ASP A 425 25.27 19.80 21.07
N SER A 426 25.09 20.58 22.11
CA SER A 426 24.16 20.31 23.21
C SER A 426 22.69 20.37 22.80
N LYS A 427 22.38 20.94 21.63
CA LYS A 427 21.03 21.05 21.06
C LYS A 427 21.06 20.92 19.54
N THR A 428 21.40 19.75 19.05
CA THR A 428 21.33 19.43 17.62
C THR A 428 19.88 19.17 17.23
N ILE A 429 19.49 19.62 16.05
CA ILE A 429 18.18 19.34 15.45
C ILE A 429 18.39 18.63 14.12
N ILE A 430 17.92 17.40 14.00
CA ILE A 430 17.83 16.68 12.73
C ILE A 430 16.41 16.84 12.21
N THR A 431 16.27 17.31 10.98
CA THR A 431 15.01 17.35 10.25
C THR A 431 14.99 16.16 9.30
N ASP A 432 14.02 15.30 9.45
CA ASP A 432 13.77 14.18 8.57
C ASP A 432 12.53 14.44 7.71
N LYS A 433 12.75 14.51 6.41
CA LYS A 433 11.70 14.70 5.40
C LYS A 433 11.20 13.34 4.95
N VAL A 434 9.96 13.01 5.29
CA VAL A 434 9.28 11.76 4.94
C VAL A 434 8.37 12.00 3.75
N ASP A 435 8.77 11.55 2.58
CA ASP A 435 7.95 11.52 1.38
C ASP A 435 7.12 10.24 1.39
N TYR A 436 5.80 10.36 1.40
CA TYR A 436 4.87 9.23 1.39
C TYR A 436 4.15 9.09 0.06
N LYS A 437 3.77 7.84 -0.27
CA LYS A 437 3.00 7.50 -1.47
C LYS A 437 1.85 6.56 -1.16
N ASN A 438 0.82 6.67 -1.98
CA ASN A 438 -0.32 5.76 -2.02
C ASN A 438 -1.11 5.69 -0.71
N LEU A 439 -1.24 6.81 0.00
CA LEU A 439 -2.11 6.90 1.17
C LEU A 439 -3.58 7.05 0.77
N VAL A 440 -4.46 6.53 1.60
CA VAL A 440 -5.92 6.72 1.46
C VAL A 440 -6.28 8.14 1.92
N ILE A 441 -6.88 8.92 1.02
CA ILE A 441 -7.30 10.30 1.30
C ILE A 441 -8.32 10.33 2.45
N GLY A 442 -8.16 11.27 3.38
CA GLY A 442 -9.02 11.43 4.54
C GLY A 442 -8.64 10.57 5.74
N ASN A 443 -7.80 9.53 5.57
CA ASN A 443 -7.30 8.74 6.68
C ASN A 443 -6.23 9.49 7.46
N THR A 444 -6.20 9.23 8.78
CA THR A 444 -5.19 9.77 9.67
C THR A 444 -4.04 8.78 9.83
N TYR A 445 -2.84 9.29 9.62
CA TYR A 445 -1.59 8.54 9.74
C TYR A 445 -0.69 9.14 10.82
N GLU A 446 0.20 8.33 11.35
CA GLU A 446 1.24 8.75 12.28
C GLU A 446 2.59 8.23 11.81
N VAL A 447 3.53 9.13 11.52
CA VAL A 447 4.93 8.76 11.33
C VAL A 447 5.61 8.78 12.69
N ARG A 448 6.31 7.70 13.02
CA ARG A 448 7.16 7.57 14.21
C ARG A 448 8.58 7.32 13.78
N GLY A 449 9.45 8.24 14.15
CA GLY A 449 10.88 8.14 13.85
C GLY A 449 11.71 7.86 15.10
N VAL A 450 12.84 7.16 14.93
CA VAL A 450 13.80 6.85 15.97
C VAL A 450 15.23 7.00 15.44
N LEU A 451 16.12 7.62 16.23
CA LEU A 451 17.53 7.72 15.88
C LEU A 451 18.28 6.42 16.23
N MET A 452 19.07 5.92 15.28
CA MET A 452 19.93 4.74 15.42
C MET A 452 21.39 5.16 15.39
N ASP A 453 22.22 4.58 16.26
CA ASP A 453 23.68 4.64 16.12
C ASP A 453 24.10 3.75 14.95
N LYS A 454 24.65 4.35 13.90
CA LYS A 454 25.01 3.65 12.66
C LYS A 454 26.05 2.54 12.88
N SER A 455 26.95 2.72 13.83
CA SER A 455 28.05 1.80 14.08
C SER A 455 27.62 0.54 14.82
N THR A 456 26.67 0.67 15.74
CA THR A 456 26.20 -0.43 16.59
C THR A 456 24.88 -1.04 16.10
N GLY A 457 24.13 -0.34 15.27
CA GLY A 457 22.78 -0.71 14.84
C GLY A 457 21.74 -0.68 15.97
N LYS A 458 22.05 0.00 17.09
CA LYS A 458 21.15 0.12 18.25
C LYS A 458 20.51 1.49 18.28
N VAL A 459 19.36 1.57 18.94
CA VAL A 459 18.67 2.83 19.21
C VAL A 459 19.59 3.77 19.99
N LEU A 460 19.68 5.03 19.55
CA LEU A 460 20.41 6.08 20.23
C LEU A 460 19.63 6.53 21.46
N LEU A 461 20.33 6.59 22.59
CA LEU A 461 19.74 7.00 23.87
C LEU A 461 20.25 8.39 24.28
N ASP A 462 19.40 9.17 24.89
CA ASP A 462 19.79 10.42 25.54
C ASP A 462 20.56 10.18 26.85
N LYS A 463 20.95 11.27 27.53
CA LYS A 463 21.65 11.22 28.82
C LYS A 463 20.83 10.54 29.93
N GLU A 464 19.50 10.49 29.79
CA GLU A 464 18.57 9.87 30.72
C GLU A 464 18.25 8.42 30.36
N LYS A 465 18.93 7.87 29.34
CA LYS A 465 18.73 6.53 28.77
C LYS A 465 17.36 6.31 28.14
N LYS A 466 16.74 7.38 27.64
CA LYS A 466 15.52 7.31 26.83
C LYS A 466 15.87 7.32 25.36
N GLU A 467 15.07 6.67 24.55
CA GLU A 467 15.18 6.66 23.10
C GLU A 467 14.91 8.05 22.53
N ILE A 468 15.71 8.46 21.56
CA ILE A 468 15.51 9.72 20.87
C ILE A 468 14.55 9.47 19.71
N THR A 469 13.31 9.93 19.88
CA THR A 469 12.20 9.68 18.97
C THR A 469 11.52 10.98 18.58
N ALA A 470 10.85 10.96 17.41
CA ALA A 470 9.94 12.00 16.98
C ALA A 470 8.66 11.39 16.41
N THR A 471 7.54 12.10 16.54
CA THR A 471 6.27 11.63 16.01
C THR A 471 5.49 12.76 15.35
N LYS A 472 4.79 12.44 14.26
CA LYS A 472 3.93 13.38 13.56
C LYS A 472 2.64 12.72 13.12
N LYS A 473 1.50 13.22 13.60
CA LYS A 473 0.18 12.85 13.10
C LYS A 473 -0.27 13.82 12.02
N PHE A 474 -0.88 13.28 10.97
CA PHE A 474 -1.43 14.07 9.88
C PHE A 474 -2.57 13.31 9.19
N THR A 475 -3.46 14.04 8.53
CA THR A 475 -4.50 13.48 7.68
C THR A 475 -4.03 13.60 6.22
N ALA A 476 -4.11 12.53 5.46
CA ALA A 476 -3.71 12.55 4.05
C ALA A 476 -4.72 13.34 3.22
N GLU A 477 -4.29 14.49 2.69
CA GLU A 477 -5.10 15.31 1.75
C GLU A 477 -4.94 14.85 0.31
N LYS A 478 -3.85 14.13 0.04
CA LYS A 478 -3.50 13.54 -1.27
C LYS A 478 -2.86 12.17 -1.04
N PRO A 479 -2.88 11.27 -2.05
CA PRO A 479 -2.23 9.97 -1.94
C PRO A 479 -0.73 10.08 -1.72
N ASP A 480 -0.09 11.09 -2.34
CA ASP A 480 1.34 11.33 -2.29
C ASP A 480 1.61 12.72 -1.70
N GLY A 481 2.62 12.82 -0.86
CA GLY A 481 2.99 14.08 -0.22
C GLY A 481 4.20 13.94 0.68
N THR A 482 4.38 14.90 1.56
CA THR A 482 5.55 15.02 2.44
C THR A 482 5.12 15.44 3.83
N VAL A 483 5.79 14.89 4.84
CA VAL A 483 5.70 15.31 6.23
C VAL A 483 7.11 15.37 6.83
N GLU A 484 7.35 16.27 7.77
CA GLU A 484 8.64 16.43 8.42
C GLU A 484 8.58 16.05 9.88
N LEU A 485 9.62 15.32 10.34
CA LEU A 485 9.93 15.03 11.73
C LEU A 485 11.12 15.86 12.18
N GLU A 486 11.14 16.28 13.42
CA GLU A 486 12.27 16.97 14.04
C GLU A 486 12.72 16.22 15.30
N PHE A 487 14.01 15.85 15.33
CA PHE A 487 14.67 15.26 16.48
C PHE A 487 15.57 16.30 17.13
N THR A 488 15.28 16.66 18.37
CA THR A 488 16.12 17.57 19.16
C THR A 488 16.80 16.81 20.27
N PHE A 489 18.14 16.82 20.31
CA PHE A 489 18.91 16.07 21.28
C PHE A 489 20.32 16.65 21.48
N ASP A 490 21.03 16.14 22.51
CA ASP A 490 22.43 16.46 22.77
C ASP A 490 23.34 15.46 22.02
N SER A 491 24.06 15.96 21.03
CA SER A 491 24.97 15.19 20.18
C SER A 491 26.45 15.33 20.56
N THR A 492 26.80 15.97 21.69
CA THR A 492 28.20 16.24 22.08
C THR A 492 29.09 15.01 22.14
N LEU A 493 28.52 13.81 22.34
CA LEU A 493 29.26 12.55 22.38
C LEU A 493 29.30 11.82 21.03
N LEU A 494 28.81 12.44 19.97
CA LEU A 494 28.76 11.84 18.64
C LEU A 494 29.89 12.28 17.70
N LYS A 495 30.91 13.01 18.21
CA LYS A 495 32.12 13.32 17.42
C LYS A 495 32.68 12.07 16.76
N GLY A 496 32.96 12.11 15.48
CA GLY A 496 33.45 11.00 14.68
C GLY A 496 32.42 9.86 14.46
N LYS A 497 31.13 10.06 14.77
CA LYS A 497 30.05 9.05 14.65
C LYS A 497 28.95 9.52 13.72
N SER A 498 28.11 8.57 13.32
CA SER A 498 26.94 8.84 12.49
C SER A 498 25.67 8.28 13.11
N VAL A 499 24.57 8.96 12.88
CA VAL A 499 23.23 8.46 13.21
C VAL A 499 22.44 8.21 11.93
N VAL A 500 21.50 7.29 11.99
CA VAL A 500 20.55 6.99 10.91
C VAL A 500 19.15 7.11 11.48
N VAL A 501 18.26 7.72 10.74
CA VAL A 501 16.85 7.81 11.14
C VAL A 501 16.12 6.60 10.60
N PHE A 502 15.31 5.96 11.43
CA PHE A 502 14.38 4.89 11.03
C PHE A 502 12.96 5.38 11.24
N GLU A 503 12.09 5.13 10.30
CA GLU A 503 10.69 5.57 10.34
C GLU A 503 9.74 4.42 10.12
N ASP A 504 8.68 4.44 10.90
CA ASP A 504 7.50 3.61 10.76
C ASP A 504 6.28 4.50 10.50
N LEU A 505 5.50 4.16 9.49
CA LEU A 505 4.21 4.79 9.21
C LEU A 505 3.10 3.91 9.78
N TYR A 506 2.23 4.52 10.56
CA TYR A 506 1.07 3.87 11.18
C TYR A 506 -0.23 4.42 10.60
N ASN A 507 -1.18 3.53 10.33
CA ASN A 507 -2.58 3.86 10.19
C ASN A 507 -3.29 3.37 11.46
N GLU A 508 -3.88 4.28 12.21
CA GLU A 508 -4.44 4.09 13.56
C GLU A 508 -3.46 3.50 14.57
N ASN A 509 -3.11 2.37 14.72
CA ASN A 509 -2.05 1.80 15.57
C ASN A 509 -1.33 0.64 14.88
N ILE A 510 -1.65 0.44 13.60
CA ILE A 510 -1.05 -0.64 12.80
C ILE A 510 0.04 -0.04 11.90
N LYS A 511 1.21 -0.64 11.94
CA LYS A 511 2.32 -0.28 11.06
C LYS A 511 2.01 -0.73 9.64
N VAL A 512 1.91 0.23 8.72
CA VAL A 512 1.53 -0.01 7.31
C VAL A 512 2.68 0.14 6.34
N ALA A 513 3.69 0.95 6.68
CA ALA A 513 4.94 1.07 5.93
C ALA A 513 6.10 1.40 6.87
N PHE A 514 7.31 1.22 6.41
CA PHE A 514 8.52 1.51 7.18
C PHE A 514 9.71 1.80 6.26
N HIS A 515 10.66 2.59 6.76
CA HIS A 515 11.97 2.78 6.16
C HIS A 515 13.04 2.58 7.25
N THR A 516 13.76 1.45 7.21
CA THR A 516 14.65 1.00 8.30
C THR A 516 15.94 0.40 7.77
N ASP A 517 16.57 1.03 6.75
CA ASP A 517 17.87 0.59 6.24
C ASP A 517 19.01 1.34 6.93
N ILE A 518 19.75 0.65 7.80
CA ILE A 518 20.91 1.21 8.52
C ILE A 518 22.03 1.68 7.58
N ARG A 519 22.01 1.29 6.31
CA ARG A 519 23.02 1.63 5.31
C ARG A 519 22.62 2.82 4.45
N ASP A 520 21.39 3.29 4.59
CA ASP A 520 20.90 4.41 3.79
C ASP A 520 21.66 5.70 4.12
N GLU A 521 22.45 6.19 3.16
CA GLU A 521 23.20 7.44 3.30
C GLU A 521 22.26 8.67 3.26
N GLY A 522 21.10 8.58 2.59
CA GLY A 522 20.08 9.64 2.59
C GLY A 522 19.43 9.85 3.96
N GLN A 523 19.43 8.84 4.81
CA GLN A 523 18.95 8.90 6.20
C GLN A 523 20.06 9.09 7.22
N THR A 524 21.33 9.16 6.77
CA THR A 524 22.49 9.27 7.63
C THR A 524 22.86 10.72 7.88
N VAL A 525 23.07 11.09 9.14
CA VAL A 525 23.68 12.36 9.53
C VAL A 525 25.00 12.10 10.22
N ASN A 526 26.06 12.70 9.68
CA ASN A 526 27.44 12.51 10.12
C ASN A 526 27.86 13.65 11.05
N PHE A 527 28.59 13.33 12.12
CA PHE A 527 29.19 14.27 13.05
C PHE A 527 30.70 14.21 12.86
N PRO A 528 31.31 15.16 12.12
CA PRO A 528 32.74 15.17 11.87
C PRO A 528 33.60 15.33 13.10
N GLU A 529 34.84 14.85 13.01
CA GLU A 529 35.90 15.12 13.95
C GLU A 529 37.18 15.46 13.18
N ILE A 530 38.02 16.37 13.72
CA ILE A 530 39.33 16.70 13.19
C ILE A 530 40.40 16.55 14.25
N HIS A 531 41.57 16.03 13.85
CA HIS A 531 42.81 16.00 14.59
C HIS A 531 43.91 16.58 13.73
N THR A 532 44.81 17.31 14.34
CA THR A 532 45.79 18.08 13.56
C THR A 532 47.20 17.90 14.06
N THR A 533 48.15 18.10 13.16
CA THR A 533 49.59 18.03 13.51
C THR A 533 50.33 19.15 12.77
N ALA A 534 50.75 20.16 13.50
CA ALA A 534 51.46 21.33 12.97
C ALA A 534 52.97 21.12 12.99
N THR A 535 53.62 21.35 11.86
CA THR A 535 55.09 21.29 11.74
C THR A 535 55.63 22.45 10.95
N ASP A 536 56.85 22.90 11.26
CA ASP A 536 57.57 23.77 10.39
C ASP A 536 57.93 23.09 9.06
N LYS A 537 57.64 23.75 7.95
CA LYS A 537 57.81 23.16 6.60
C LYS A 537 59.26 22.79 6.27
N ALA A 538 60.24 23.58 6.76
CA ALA A 538 61.67 23.36 6.48
C ALA A 538 62.26 22.25 7.37
N THR A 539 62.00 22.28 8.69
CA THR A 539 62.50 21.28 9.62
C THR A 539 61.72 19.95 9.56
N LYS A 540 60.44 20.00 9.06
CA LYS A 540 59.48 18.92 9.09
C LYS A 540 59.24 18.36 10.51
N SER A 541 59.33 19.24 11.47
CA SER A 541 59.21 18.94 12.93
C SER A 541 58.47 20.07 13.65
N HIS A 542 58.26 19.92 14.93
CA HIS A 542 57.66 20.94 15.79
C HIS A 542 58.64 22.06 16.16
N THR A 543 59.89 22.08 15.62
CA THR A 543 60.84 23.14 15.81
C THR A 543 60.72 24.17 14.65
N GLY A 544 60.30 25.36 14.97
CA GLY A 544 60.10 26.47 14.04
C GLY A 544 61.39 27.15 13.61
N VAL A 545 61.51 27.53 12.35
CA VAL A 545 62.58 28.38 11.83
C VAL A 545 62.29 29.85 12.20
N VAL A 546 63.18 30.54 12.85
CA VAL A 546 63.07 31.95 13.16
C VAL A 546 63.63 32.72 11.95
N ASP A 547 62.74 33.28 11.09
CA ASP A 547 63.12 33.95 9.85
C ASP A 547 62.01 34.93 9.44
N GLU A 548 62.33 35.85 8.54
CA GLU A 548 61.37 36.82 7.92
C GLU A 548 60.28 36.11 7.14
N LYS A 549 60.50 34.87 6.73
CA LYS A 549 59.53 34.07 5.96
C LYS A 549 59.55 32.61 6.39
N THR A 550 58.79 32.30 7.40
CA THR A 550 58.60 30.93 7.90
C THR A 550 57.26 30.37 7.43
N THR A 551 57.18 29.06 7.21
CA THR A 551 55.94 28.40 6.86
C THR A 551 55.69 27.25 7.83
N ILE A 552 54.56 27.28 8.52
CA ILE A 552 54.01 26.12 9.27
C ILE A 552 53.05 25.41 8.31
N THR A 553 53.24 24.10 8.18
CA THR A 553 52.29 23.19 7.55
C THR A 553 51.54 22.47 8.64
N ASP A 554 50.22 22.62 8.68
CA ASP A 554 49.33 21.88 9.56
C ASP A 554 48.59 20.81 8.75
N LYS A 555 48.81 19.57 9.11
CA LYS A 555 48.15 18.41 8.55
C LYS A 555 46.88 18.09 9.36
N VAL A 556 45.73 18.41 8.81
CA VAL A 556 44.43 18.17 9.42
C VAL A 556 43.87 16.83 8.95
N ALA A 557 43.92 15.81 9.83
CA ALA A 557 43.22 14.58 9.63
C ALA A 557 41.73 14.78 9.97
N TYR A 558 40.88 14.40 9.10
CA TYR A 558 39.41 14.44 9.32
C TYR A 558 38.82 13.06 9.30
N SER A 559 37.74 12.88 10.05
CA SER A 559 36.94 11.65 10.07
C SER A 559 35.47 11.96 9.96
N ASN A 560 34.75 11.01 9.38
CA ASN A 560 33.29 10.99 9.28
C ASN A 560 32.68 12.17 8.49
N LEU A 561 33.36 12.65 7.45
CA LEU A 561 32.78 13.62 6.52
C LEU A 561 31.72 12.96 5.63
N THR A 562 30.76 13.75 5.15
CA THR A 562 29.81 13.34 4.13
C THR A 562 30.47 13.46 2.75
N ILE A 563 30.56 12.34 2.05
CA ILE A 563 31.19 12.30 0.71
C ILE A 563 30.40 13.16 -0.26
N GLY A 564 31.12 13.97 -1.06
CA GLY A 564 30.54 14.87 -2.06
C GLY A 564 30.12 16.23 -1.51
N GLU A 565 30.05 16.41 -0.18
CA GLU A 565 29.81 17.74 0.41
C GLU A 565 31.05 18.62 0.38
N LYS A 566 30.83 19.93 0.37
CA LYS A 566 31.89 20.94 0.41
C LYS A 566 32.17 21.38 1.84
N TYR A 567 33.43 21.45 2.15
CA TYR A 567 33.93 21.91 3.45
C TYR A 567 34.92 23.03 3.28
N LYS A 568 34.99 23.87 4.32
CA LYS A 568 35.99 24.94 4.44
C LYS A 568 36.73 24.73 5.74
N LEU A 569 38.04 24.50 5.65
CA LEU A 569 38.95 24.50 6.78
C LEU A 569 39.50 25.90 6.99
N SER A 570 39.45 26.37 8.23
CA SER A 570 40.00 27.68 8.63
C SER A 570 40.88 27.48 9.82
N GLY A 571 42.16 27.92 9.68
CA GLY A 571 43.13 27.84 10.74
C GLY A 571 43.62 29.21 11.20
N VAL A 572 44.03 29.32 12.46
CA VAL A 572 44.62 30.55 13.05
C VAL A 572 45.80 30.22 13.98
N LEU A 573 46.86 30.98 13.90
CA LEU A 573 47.98 30.83 14.81
C LEU A 573 47.72 31.57 16.13
N MET A 574 47.98 30.83 17.24
CA MET A 574 47.86 31.33 18.61
C MET A 574 49.22 31.42 19.29
N ASN A 575 49.43 32.42 20.11
CA ASN A 575 50.55 32.44 21.02
C ASN A 575 50.22 31.61 22.27
N GLN A 576 50.98 30.54 22.54
CA GLN A 576 50.68 29.59 23.62
C GLN A 576 50.68 30.25 25.00
N GLU A 577 51.62 31.18 25.25
CA GLU A 577 51.77 31.81 26.58
C GLU A 577 50.62 32.76 26.91
N THR A 578 50.18 33.53 25.91
CA THR A 578 49.16 34.59 26.12
C THR A 578 47.73 34.13 25.80
N GLY A 579 47.60 33.01 25.11
CA GLY A 579 46.32 32.57 24.61
C GLY A 579 45.66 33.49 23.58
N LYS A 580 46.40 34.41 22.98
CA LYS A 580 45.93 35.36 22.00
C LYS A 580 46.36 34.95 20.60
N LYS A 581 45.56 35.39 19.61
CA LYS A 581 45.89 35.19 18.20
C LYS A 581 47.19 35.95 17.86
N LEU A 582 48.04 35.32 17.07
CA LEU A 582 49.22 35.98 16.51
C LEU A 582 48.83 36.96 15.42
N LEU A 583 49.50 38.10 15.48
CA LEU A 583 49.31 39.17 14.50
C LEU A 583 50.58 39.31 13.67
N ASP A 584 50.41 39.64 12.37
CA ASP A 584 51.48 40.03 11.50
C ASP A 584 51.97 41.47 11.84
N LYS A 585 52.95 41.94 11.12
CA LYS A 585 53.49 43.31 11.29
C LYS A 585 52.50 44.45 11.04
N ASP A 586 51.45 44.16 10.32
CA ASP A 586 50.35 45.10 10.01
C ASP A 586 49.18 45.00 11.01
N GLY A 587 49.31 44.16 12.03
CA GLY A 587 48.31 43.94 13.06
C GLY A 587 47.15 43.03 12.64
N LYS A 588 47.29 42.32 11.54
CA LYS A 588 46.30 41.37 11.04
C LYS A 588 46.54 39.96 11.59
N GLU A 589 45.48 39.19 11.93
CA GLU A 589 45.56 37.81 12.36
C GLU A 589 46.24 36.94 11.31
N ILE A 590 47.15 36.05 11.73
CA ILE A 590 47.80 35.09 10.84
C ILE A 590 46.86 33.89 10.73
N THR A 591 46.17 33.81 9.59
CA THR A 591 45.15 32.78 9.30
C THR A 591 45.43 32.09 7.97
N SER A 592 44.90 30.88 7.83
CA SER A 592 44.89 30.16 6.54
C SER A 592 43.54 29.52 6.34
N GLU A 593 43.07 29.47 5.11
CA GLU A 593 41.79 28.84 4.75
C GLU A 593 41.96 27.95 3.53
N LYS A 594 41.20 26.84 3.52
CA LYS A 594 41.17 25.93 2.37
C LYS A 594 39.80 25.32 2.19
N GLU A 595 39.24 25.49 0.98
CA GLU A 595 38.01 24.81 0.59
C GLU A 595 38.31 23.49 -0.12
N PHE A 596 37.51 22.49 0.11
CA PHE A 596 37.64 21.18 -0.53
C PHE A 596 36.29 20.47 -0.55
N THR A 597 36.16 19.47 -1.45
CA THR A 597 35.05 18.52 -1.46
C THR A 597 35.52 17.21 -0.89
N ALA A 598 34.78 16.60 0.05
CA ALA A 598 35.15 15.33 0.63
C ALA A 598 35.03 14.21 -0.40
N GLU A 599 36.16 13.57 -0.74
CA GLU A 599 36.20 12.39 -1.64
C GLU A 599 36.07 11.08 -0.87
N SER A 600 36.31 11.12 0.45
CA SER A 600 36.19 9.99 1.37
C SER A 600 35.68 10.47 2.74
N LYS A 601 35.12 9.54 3.53
CA LYS A 601 34.67 9.84 4.90
C LYS A 601 35.83 10.26 5.78
N ASP A 602 36.99 9.62 5.64
CA ASP A 602 38.20 9.83 6.43
C ASP A 602 39.35 10.20 5.49
N GLY A 603 40.21 11.11 5.93
CA GLY A 603 41.32 11.55 5.14
C GLY A 603 42.14 12.64 5.80
N SER A 604 42.96 13.35 5.04
CA SER A 604 43.73 14.49 5.57
C SER A 604 43.90 15.56 4.51
N ILE A 605 44.08 16.80 4.99
CA ILE A 605 44.32 17.96 4.16
C ILE A 605 45.33 18.88 4.87
N ASP A 606 46.25 19.44 4.11
CA ASP A 606 47.27 20.35 4.65
C ASP A 606 46.86 21.81 4.41
N ILE A 607 47.01 22.64 5.46
CA ILE A 607 46.93 24.09 5.36
C ILE A 607 48.28 24.68 5.74
N GLU A 608 48.64 25.80 5.11
CA GLU A 608 49.94 26.43 5.29
C GLU A 608 49.79 27.89 5.79
N PHE A 609 50.59 28.22 6.81
CA PHE A 609 50.70 29.59 7.34
C PHE A 609 52.07 30.11 7.00
N THR A 610 52.17 31.12 6.16
CA THR A 610 53.46 31.75 5.83
C THR A 610 53.49 33.16 6.44
N PHE A 611 54.46 33.42 7.30
CA PHE A 611 54.55 34.67 8.07
C PHE A 611 55.98 34.98 8.48
N ASP A 612 56.21 36.20 9.03
CA ASP A 612 57.44 36.61 9.64
C ASP A 612 57.50 36.15 11.11
N SER A 613 58.40 35.20 11.42
CA SER A 613 58.57 34.63 12.76
C SER A 613 59.72 35.29 13.58
N SER A 614 60.36 36.35 13.04
CA SER A 614 61.52 37.00 13.70
C SER A 614 61.26 37.41 15.14
N LEU A 615 60.01 37.76 15.50
CA LEU A 615 59.63 38.14 16.86
C LEU A 615 59.16 37.01 17.74
N LEU A 616 59.25 35.77 17.25
CA LEU A 616 58.81 34.59 17.95
C LEU A 616 59.96 33.81 18.62
N ALA A 617 61.20 34.25 18.52
CA ALA A 617 62.33 33.63 19.21
C ALA A 617 62.02 33.43 20.71
N GLY A 618 62.19 32.22 21.19
CA GLY A 618 61.89 31.80 22.57
C GLY A 618 60.39 31.64 22.83
N LYS A 619 59.49 31.60 21.82
CA LYS A 619 58.03 31.50 22.00
C LYS A 619 57.50 30.26 21.28
N THR A 620 56.36 29.79 21.74
CA THR A 620 55.63 28.69 21.12
C THR A 620 54.32 29.20 20.51
N THR A 621 54.04 28.73 19.32
CA THR A 621 52.75 28.95 18.64
C THR A 621 51.95 27.66 18.64
N VAL A 622 50.64 27.76 18.69
CA VAL A 622 49.71 26.65 18.56
C VAL A 622 48.72 26.97 17.42
N VAL A 623 48.45 25.96 16.58
CA VAL A 623 47.47 26.14 15.49
C VAL A 623 46.10 25.73 15.98
N PHE A 624 45.08 26.51 15.74
CA PHE A 624 43.70 26.19 16.01
C PHE A 624 42.97 26.08 14.69
N GLU A 625 42.13 25.01 14.53
CA GLU A 625 41.38 24.75 13.32
C GLU A 625 39.90 24.61 13.59
N ASP A 626 39.15 25.21 12.68
CA ASP A 626 37.71 25.04 12.58
C ASP A 626 37.36 24.49 11.20
N LEU A 627 36.53 23.41 11.18
CA LEU A 627 35.96 22.87 9.96
C LEU A 627 34.53 23.34 9.81
N TYR A 628 34.22 23.88 8.67
CA TYR A 628 32.88 24.38 8.33
C TYR A 628 32.27 23.55 7.21
N ASN A 629 30.97 23.22 7.35
CA ASN A 629 30.11 22.81 6.28
C ASN A 629 29.11 23.94 6.03
N GLU A 630 28.99 24.39 4.79
CA GLU A 630 28.33 25.66 4.47
C GLU A 630 28.92 26.83 5.31
N LYS A 631 28.16 27.39 6.22
CA LYS A 631 28.60 28.47 7.14
C LYS A 631 28.62 28.03 8.59
N ILE A 632 28.34 26.76 8.84
CA ILE A 632 28.25 26.21 10.20
C ILE A 632 29.54 25.46 10.53
N ARG A 633 30.10 25.77 11.68
CA ARG A 633 31.26 25.05 12.21
C ARG A 633 30.82 23.66 12.68
N VAL A 634 31.31 22.63 12.01
CA VAL A 634 30.94 21.24 12.27
C VAL A 634 31.97 20.45 13.06
N ALA A 635 33.23 20.90 13.08
CA ALA A 635 34.25 20.38 13.97
C ALA A 635 35.24 21.47 14.32
N SER A 636 35.97 21.29 15.42
CA SER A 636 36.99 22.23 15.89
C SER A 636 38.06 21.46 16.64
N HIS A 637 39.32 21.86 16.39
CA HIS A 637 40.46 21.44 17.22
C HIS A 637 41.15 22.72 17.75
N ALA A 638 41.00 23.01 19.03
CA ALA A 638 41.40 24.25 19.65
C ALA A 638 41.86 24.04 21.11
N ASP A 639 42.87 23.20 21.29
CA ASP A 639 43.53 23.04 22.62
C ASP A 639 44.84 23.76 22.62
N ILE A 640 44.95 24.86 23.40
CA ILE A 640 46.17 25.67 23.53
C ILE A 640 47.36 24.90 24.11
N LYS A 641 47.14 23.69 24.67
CA LYS A 641 48.16 22.87 25.27
C LYS A 641 48.50 21.63 24.44
N ASP A 642 47.94 21.53 23.27
CA ASP A 642 48.22 20.38 22.40
C ASP A 642 49.63 20.50 21.80
N GLU A 643 50.51 19.59 22.21
CA GLU A 643 51.91 19.52 21.74
C GLU A 643 52.02 19.14 20.26
N GLU A 644 51.07 18.35 19.74
CA GLU A 644 51.00 18.02 18.29
C GLU A 644 50.66 19.22 17.41
N GLN A 645 49.98 20.21 17.97
CA GLN A 645 49.68 21.50 17.31
C GLN A 645 50.71 22.61 17.64
N SER A 646 51.65 22.33 18.47
CA SER A 646 52.64 23.33 18.96
C SER A 646 53.86 23.38 18.06
N VAL A 647 54.30 24.57 17.69
CA VAL A 647 55.57 24.81 17.01
C VAL A 647 56.41 25.74 17.87
N HIS A 648 57.58 25.21 18.28
CA HIS A 648 58.51 25.87 19.19
C HIS A 648 59.53 26.67 18.37
N PHE A 649 59.63 27.99 18.57
CA PHE A 649 60.64 28.82 17.96
C PHE A 649 61.79 29.01 18.92
N PRO A 650 63.00 28.41 18.63
CA PRO A 650 64.14 28.53 19.49
C PRO A 650 64.65 29.95 19.63
N ASP A 651 65.33 30.24 20.73
CA ASP A 651 66.13 31.43 20.90
C ASP A 651 67.52 31.02 21.35
N ILE A 652 68.58 31.73 20.92
CA ILE A 652 69.96 31.50 21.38
C ILE A 652 70.63 32.82 21.73
N HIS A 653 71.30 32.85 22.83
CA HIS A 653 72.23 33.93 23.25
C HIS A 653 73.56 33.26 23.60
N THR A 654 74.65 33.97 23.30
CA THR A 654 75.92 33.32 23.44
C THR A 654 76.92 34.18 24.22
N THR A 655 77.93 33.56 24.84
CA THR A 655 78.93 34.22 25.61
C THR A 655 80.29 33.62 25.35
N ALA A 656 81.13 34.25 24.58
CA ALA A 656 82.47 33.79 24.19
C ALA A 656 83.55 34.25 25.17
N THR A 657 84.42 33.35 25.51
CA THR A 657 85.59 33.62 26.39
C THR A 657 86.77 32.83 25.94
N ILE A 658 87.97 33.27 26.22
CA ILE A 658 89.21 32.46 26.20
C ILE A 658 89.82 32.52 27.61
N ASP A 659 90.04 31.29 28.20
CA ASP A 659 90.50 31.15 29.58
C ASP A 659 89.64 31.95 30.59
N SER A 660 88.33 31.97 30.38
CA SER A 660 87.34 32.77 31.14
C SER A 660 87.53 34.32 31.05
N ALA A 661 88.30 34.84 30.11
CA ALA A 661 88.54 36.28 29.90
C ALA A 661 87.92 36.71 28.53
N LYS A 662 87.64 38.06 28.44
CA LYS A 662 87.16 38.76 27.16
C LYS A 662 88.32 39.32 26.37
N SER A 663 89.54 39.36 26.94
CA SER A 663 90.78 39.83 26.33
C SER A 663 91.98 38.98 26.79
N ILE A 664 92.74 38.49 25.85
CA ILE A 664 93.94 37.71 26.13
C ILE A 664 95.14 38.31 25.31
N THR A 665 96.38 38.07 25.82
CA THR A 665 97.59 38.33 25.03
C THR A 665 97.84 37.10 24.14
N GLU A 666 98.35 37.32 22.92
CA GLU A 666 98.70 36.25 22.01
C GLU A 666 99.59 35.20 22.66
N LYS A 667 99.32 33.89 22.54
CA LYS A 667 100.11 32.82 23.22
C LYS A 667 100.15 31.48 22.45
N GLY A 668 100.00 31.50 21.12
CA GLY A 668 99.95 30.27 20.32
C GLY A 668 98.58 29.70 20.30
N SER A 669 98.45 28.32 20.29
CA SER A 669 97.18 27.58 20.27
C SER A 669 96.37 27.90 21.51
N VAL A 670 95.10 28.37 21.26
CA VAL A 670 94.11 28.70 22.30
C VAL A 670 92.81 27.99 22.02
N ILE A 671 91.97 27.81 23.02
CA ILE A 671 90.63 27.37 22.92
C ILE A 671 89.73 28.55 23.32
N LEU A 672 88.94 29.03 22.35
CA LEU A 672 87.84 29.92 22.64
C LEU A 672 86.65 29.02 22.97
N LYS A 673 86.06 29.25 24.09
CA LYS A 673 84.86 28.59 24.55
C LYS A 673 83.72 29.59 24.42
N ASP A 674 82.64 29.24 23.59
CA ASP A 674 81.47 29.98 23.58
C ASP A 674 80.37 29.15 24.27
N VAL A 675 79.68 29.73 25.25
CA VAL A 675 78.52 29.16 25.94
C VAL A 675 77.29 29.67 25.24
N VAL A 676 76.61 28.75 24.56
CA VAL A 676 75.38 29.01 23.87
C VAL A 676 74.21 28.66 24.79
N ASP A 677 73.56 29.71 25.34
CA ASP A 677 72.34 29.59 26.12
C ASP A 677 71.19 29.48 25.15
N TYR A 678 70.43 28.37 25.23
CA TYR A 678 69.27 28.16 24.37
C TYR A 678 67.94 28.19 25.14
N LYS A 679 66.85 28.60 24.47
CA LYS A 679 65.49 28.59 25.01
C LYS A 679 64.54 27.90 24.05
N ASN A 680 63.48 27.34 24.62
CA ASN A 680 62.34 26.78 23.91
C ASN A 680 62.70 25.63 22.94
N LEU A 681 63.72 24.86 23.24
CA LEU A 681 64.02 23.62 22.51
C LEU A 681 63.09 22.49 22.93
N ILE A 682 62.84 21.59 22.02
CA ILE A 682 62.02 20.38 22.29
C ILE A 682 62.90 19.36 23.03
N VAL A 683 62.46 19.00 24.23
CA VAL A 683 63.18 18.01 25.08
C VAL A 683 63.27 16.65 24.36
N GLY A 684 64.48 16.07 24.41
CA GLY A 684 64.78 14.79 23.76
C GLY A 684 65.16 14.87 22.27
N LYS A 685 65.07 16.04 21.66
CA LYS A 685 65.51 16.25 20.26
C LYS A 685 66.99 16.63 20.19
N THR A 686 67.65 16.26 19.11
CA THR A 686 69.09 16.53 18.89
C THR A 686 69.23 17.77 18.01
N TYR A 687 70.06 18.68 18.47
CA TYR A 687 70.39 19.91 17.78
C TYR A 687 71.89 20.00 17.54
N GLU A 688 72.30 20.81 16.61
CA GLU A 688 73.70 21.12 16.33
C GLU A 688 73.91 22.62 16.31
N VAL A 689 74.84 23.14 17.15
CA VAL A 689 75.26 24.52 17.01
C VAL A 689 76.55 24.54 16.18
N LYS A 690 76.56 25.39 15.16
CA LYS A 690 77.75 25.66 14.33
C LYS A 690 78.11 27.11 14.46
N GLY A 691 79.38 27.39 14.90
CA GLY A 691 79.91 28.74 15.03
C GLY A 691 81.08 29.02 14.07
N VAL A 692 81.29 30.28 13.81
CA VAL A 692 82.38 30.80 12.97
C VAL A 692 82.95 32.07 13.61
N LEU A 693 84.23 32.24 13.57
CA LEU A 693 84.92 33.45 14.08
C LEU A 693 84.94 34.57 13.00
N MET A 694 84.44 35.75 13.37
CA MET A 694 84.33 36.92 12.50
C MET A 694 85.30 38.02 13.02
N ASN A 695 85.91 38.75 12.11
CA ASN A 695 86.62 40.02 12.40
C ASN A 695 85.60 41.15 12.60
N GLN A 696 85.56 41.75 13.79
CA GLN A 696 84.61 42.79 14.14
C GLN A 696 84.77 44.05 13.25
N GLU A 697 86.01 44.38 12.86
CA GLU A 697 86.30 45.60 12.10
C GLU A 697 85.92 45.42 10.59
N THR A 698 86.30 44.29 9.99
CA THR A 698 86.15 44.10 8.56
C THR A 698 84.86 43.35 8.23
N GLY A 699 84.21 42.64 9.21
CA GLY A 699 83.07 41.77 9.00
C GLY A 699 83.38 40.52 8.19
N GLU A 700 84.66 40.16 8.00
CA GLU A 700 85.12 38.98 7.29
C GLU A 700 85.38 37.81 8.25
N LYS A 701 85.30 36.61 7.75
CA LYS A 701 85.60 35.42 8.52
C LYS A 701 87.08 35.25 8.76
N PHE A 702 87.43 34.81 9.97
CA PHE A 702 88.80 34.50 10.22
C PHE A 702 89.15 33.10 9.61
N LEU A 703 90.38 33.09 9.01
CA LEU A 703 90.93 31.88 8.40
C LEU A 703 92.08 31.35 9.21
N ASP A 704 92.25 29.98 9.25
CA ASP A 704 93.45 29.35 9.82
C ASP A 704 94.64 29.48 8.85
N LYS A 705 95.77 29.00 9.17
CA LYS A 705 97.01 28.98 8.40
C LYS A 705 96.92 28.29 7.06
N ASP A 706 95.95 27.41 6.88
CA ASP A 706 95.69 26.63 5.63
C ASP A 706 94.55 27.25 4.75
N GLY A 707 94.10 28.42 5.20
CA GLY A 707 93.02 29.13 4.50
C GLY A 707 91.60 28.67 4.73
N ASN A 708 91.33 27.82 5.70
CA ASN A 708 90.04 27.37 6.10
C ASN A 708 89.39 28.31 7.11
N GLU A 709 88.07 28.40 7.13
CA GLU A 709 87.32 29.17 8.14
C GLU A 709 87.59 28.56 9.53
N ILE A 710 87.81 29.39 10.56
CA ILE A 710 87.90 28.89 11.90
C ILE A 710 86.49 28.67 12.44
N THR A 711 86.13 27.42 12.59
CA THR A 711 84.76 27.02 12.98
C THR A 711 84.77 26.13 14.23
N GLY A 712 83.66 26.14 14.94
CA GLY A 712 83.37 25.24 16.04
C GLY A 712 81.96 24.65 15.84
N SER A 713 81.78 23.42 16.41
CA SER A 713 80.46 22.83 16.42
C SER A 713 80.25 21.98 17.66
N ALA A 714 79.04 21.91 18.14
CA ALA A 714 78.60 21.01 19.22
C ALA A 714 77.25 20.43 18.89
N SER A 715 77.16 19.07 18.88
CA SER A 715 75.91 18.34 18.73
C SER A 715 75.48 17.87 20.14
N PHE A 716 74.18 18.13 20.46
CA PHE A 716 73.66 17.79 21.79
C PHE A 716 72.15 17.41 21.67
N THR A 717 71.70 16.63 22.66
CA THR A 717 70.30 16.35 22.85
C THR A 717 69.76 17.24 23.99
N ALA A 718 68.72 18.02 23.71
CA ALA A 718 68.13 18.92 24.69
C ALA A 718 67.50 18.11 25.86
N GLN A 719 68.05 18.29 27.07
CA GLN A 719 67.53 17.64 28.27
C GLN A 719 66.45 18.47 28.96
N LYS A 720 66.36 19.73 28.61
CA LYS A 720 65.39 20.74 29.07
C LYS A 720 65.11 21.68 27.92
N ALA A 721 63.93 22.36 27.95
CA ALA A 721 63.59 23.35 26.96
C ALA A 721 64.56 24.53 26.96
N ASP A 722 65.07 24.94 28.14
CA ASP A 722 66.04 25.99 28.35
C ASP A 722 67.30 25.40 28.98
N GLY A 723 68.46 25.76 28.46
CA GLY A 723 69.75 25.26 28.92
C GLY A 723 70.91 25.89 28.16
N SER A 724 72.07 25.22 28.23
CA SER A 724 73.26 25.74 27.49
C SER A 724 74.12 24.59 26.94
N VAL A 725 74.85 24.89 25.91
CA VAL A 725 75.85 23.99 25.31
C VAL A 725 77.13 24.76 25.00
N ASP A 726 78.28 24.13 25.22
CA ASP A 726 79.60 24.70 24.97
C ASP A 726 80.01 24.41 23.52
N VAL A 727 80.37 25.49 22.75
CA VAL A 727 81.05 25.39 21.47
C VAL A 727 82.50 25.79 21.63
N THR A 728 83.41 25.03 21.10
CA THR A 728 84.83 25.32 21.22
C THR A 728 85.52 25.55 19.89
N PHE A 729 86.30 26.57 19.84
CA PHE A 729 87.10 26.93 18.65
C PHE A 729 88.61 26.77 19.08
N THR A 730 89.34 25.99 18.33
CA THR A 730 90.76 25.82 18.56
C THR A 730 91.56 26.49 17.41
N PHE A 731 92.38 27.48 17.72
CA PHE A 731 93.16 28.19 16.76
C PHE A 731 94.46 28.77 17.30
N ASP A 732 95.32 29.19 16.39
CA ASP A 732 96.60 29.88 16.81
C ASP A 732 96.26 31.32 16.95
N SER A 733 96.35 31.87 18.21
CA SER A 733 95.97 33.28 18.49
C SER A 733 96.92 34.27 17.86
N SER A 734 98.21 33.83 17.56
CA SER A 734 99.11 34.72 16.84
C SER A 734 98.69 35.19 15.47
N LEU A 735 97.82 34.38 14.78
CA LEU A 735 97.22 34.74 13.47
C LEU A 735 96.16 35.81 13.59
N LEU A 736 95.56 35.97 14.80
CA LEU A 736 94.45 36.93 15.04
C LEU A 736 94.92 38.07 16.00
N ALA A 737 96.20 38.13 16.31
CA ALA A 737 96.76 39.16 17.20
C ALA A 737 96.48 40.62 16.71
N GLY A 738 95.97 41.42 17.61
CA GLY A 738 95.53 42.82 17.30
C GLY A 738 94.15 42.99 16.70
N ASN A 739 93.35 41.89 16.63
CA ASN A 739 92.00 41.92 16.15
C ASN A 739 91.03 41.63 17.27
N THR A 740 89.82 42.15 17.09
CA THR A 740 88.66 41.79 17.88
C THR A 740 87.86 40.68 17.15
N ILE A 741 87.64 39.58 17.84
CA ILE A 741 86.83 38.40 17.29
C ILE A 741 85.44 38.55 17.80
N VAL A 742 84.47 38.31 16.93
CA VAL A 742 83.09 38.11 17.29
C VAL A 742 82.70 36.69 16.84
N VAL A 743 82.03 35.92 17.69
CA VAL A 743 81.55 34.56 17.37
C VAL A 743 80.16 34.66 16.81
N PHE A 744 79.93 34.10 15.64
CA PHE A 744 78.56 33.95 15.07
C PHE A 744 78.15 32.50 15.16
N GLU A 745 76.97 32.21 15.75
CA GLU A 745 76.40 30.87 15.91
C GLU A 745 75.07 30.73 15.14
N ASN A 746 74.92 29.52 14.64
CA ASN A 746 73.65 29.09 14.07
C ASN A 746 73.30 27.74 14.74
N LEU A 747 72.04 27.65 15.17
CA LEU A 747 71.41 26.44 15.66
C LEU A 747 70.75 25.70 14.52
N TYR A 748 71.01 24.42 14.47
CA TYR A 748 70.40 23.52 13.39
C TYR A 748 69.65 22.38 14.03
N GLU A 749 68.53 22.02 13.37
CA GLU A 749 67.81 20.76 13.53
C GLU A 749 67.79 20.07 12.15
N ASN A 750 68.20 18.77 12.08
CA ASN A 750 68.19 18.02 10.81
C ASN A 750 68.87 18.73 9.63
N ASN A 751 69.99 19.41 9.87
CA ASN A 751 70.72 20.26 8.93
C ASN A 751 69.97 21.52 8.42
N VAL A 752 68.84 21.85 9.00
CA VAL A 752 68.11 23.12 8.75
C VAL A 752 68.52 24.11 9.82
N LYS A 753 68.94 25.30 9.41
CA LYS A 753 69.19 26.38 10.35
C LYS A 753 67.86 26.88 10.92
N VAL A 754 67.69 26.79 12.23
CA VAL A 754 66.45 27.18 12.93
C VAL A 754 66.53 28.61 13.49
N ILE A 755 67.71 29.03 13.94
CA ILE A 755 67.95 30.40 14.35
C ILE A 755 69.45 30.67 14.26
N GLY A 756 69.87 31.95 14.17
CA GLY A 756 71.25 32.35 14.29
C GLY A 756 71.40 33.57 15.20
N HIS A 757 72.56 33.61 15.92
CA HIS A 757 73.00 34.78 16.61
C HIS A 757 74.24 35.34 15.92
N ALA A 758 74.06 36.42 15.16
CA ALA A 758 75.12 37.02 14.29
C ALA A 758 75.11 38.52 14.35
N ASP A 759 75.20 39.08 15.56
CA ASP A 759 75.36 40.51 15.77
C ASP A 759 76.86 40.81 15.92
N ILE A 760 77.41 41.50 14.91
CA ILE A 760 78.86 41.90 14.89
C ILE A 760 79.22 42.81 16.05
N ASN A 761 78.23 43.45 16.67
CA ASN A 761 78.41 44.44 17.75
C ASN A 761 78.11 43.87 19.16
N ASP A 762 77.80 42.58 19.26
CA ASP A 762 77.46 41.96 20.53
C ASP A 762 78.74 41.84 21.38
N VAL A 763 78.78 42.55 22.48
CA VAL A 763 79.90 42.58 23.40
C VAL A 763 80.07 41.23 24.15
N ASN A 764 78.95 40.42 24.27
CA ASN A 764 79.03 39.12 24.88
C ASN A 764 79.69 38.06 23.97
N GLN A 765 79.67 38.29 22.67
CA GLN A 765 80.29 37.44 21.67
C GLN A 765 81.68 37.92 21.28
N THR A 766 82.12 38.97 21.86
CA THR A 766 83.37 39.64 21.44
C THR A 766 84.52 39.18 22.40
N VAL A 767 85.67 38.86 21.80
CA VAL A 767 86.93 38.55 22.46
C VAL A 767 88.07 39.26 21.77
N GLU A 768 88.89 39.96 22.48
CA GLU A 768 90.06 40.65 21.95
C GLU A 768 91.36 39.89 22.10
N ILE A 769 92.20 39.83 21.07
CA ILE A 769 93.55 39.25 21.17
C ILE A 769 94.53 40.39 21.03
N VAL A 770 95.13 40.79 22.19
CA VAL A 770 96.15 41.85 22.28
C VAL A 770 97.49 41.38 21.77
N LYS A 771 98.10 42.18 20.85
CA LYS A 771 99.40 41.88 20.28
C LYS A 771 100.48 42.19 21.30
N THR A 772 101.41 41.25 21.54
CA THR A 772 102.57 41.47 22.41
C THR A 772 103.50 42.47 21.81
N GLY A 773 103.73 43.70 22.49
CA GLY A 773 104.69 44.70 22.09
C GLY A 773 104.09 46.10 21.89
N ASP A 774 102.87 46.36 22.00
CA ASP A 774 102.23 47.66 21.91
C ASP A 774 101.88 48.20 23.32
N THR A 775 102.74 49.08 23.85
CA THR A 775 102.61 49.79 25.15
C THR A 775 101.81 51.09 25.05
N SER A 776 101.24 51.43 23.82
CA SER A 776 100.71 52.74 23.58
C SER A 776 99.18 52.93 23.96
N ASN A 777 98.49 51.88 24.41
CA ASN A 777 97.01 51.98 24.58
C ASN A 777 96.53 51.97 26.08
N ALA A 778 97.43 51.96 27.05
CA ALA A 778 97.04 52.05 28.49
C ALA A 778 96.14 53.27 28.82
N TYR A 779 96.26 54.34 28.02
CA TYR A 779 95.47 55.57 28.21
C TYR A 779 94.04 55.43 27.63
N ILE A 780 93.87 54.65 26.56
CA ILE A 780 92.55 54.44 25.91
C ILE A 780 91.68 53.55 26.80
N TYR A 781 92.26 52.51 27.44
CA TYR A 781 91.53 51.63 28.38
C TYR A 781 91.10 52.35 29.65
N ALA A 782 91.93 53.29 30.14
CA ALA A 782 91.50 54.13 31.26
C ALA A 782 90.30 55.11 30.86
N LEU A 783 90.27 55.49 29.59
CA LEU A 783 89.19 56.34 29.08
C LEU A 783 87.89 55.60 28.88
N ILE A 784 87.96 54.39 28.34
CA ILE A 784 86.84 53.51 28.17
C ILE A 784 86.22 53.07 29.52
N ALA A 785 87.06 52.75 30.52
CA ALA A 785 86.64 52.44 31.89
C ALA A 785 85.88 53.61 32.54
N LEU A 786 86.38 54.82 32.30
CA LEU A 786 85.71 56.07 32.77
C LEU A 786 84.39 56.34 32.04
N ILE A 787 84.29 56.07 30.73
CA ILE A 787 83.05 56.24 29.95
C ILE A 787 82.03 55.20 30.36
N SER A 788 82.48 53.99 30.61
CA SER A 788 81.52 52.91 31.06
C SER A 788 81.04 53.18 32.49
N LEU A 789 81.86 53.75 33.35
CA LEU A 789 81.44 54.17 34.69
C LEU A 789 80.44 55.29 34.63
N ALA A 790 80.63 56.26 33.69
CA ALA A 790 79.72 57.40 33.46
C ALA A 790 78.32 56.96 32.87
N VAL A 791 78.36 55.95 32.03
CA VAL A 791 77.08 55.33 31.48
C VAL A 791 76.34 54.53 32.57
N MET A 792 77.07 53.77 33.43
CA MET A 792 76.44 53.12 34.56
C MET A 792 75.83 54.11 35.58
N VAL A 793 76.55 55.24 35.88
CA VAL A 793 76.00 56.26 36.76
C VAL A 793 74.77 56.91 36.12
N SER A 794 74.77 57.12 34.78
CA SER A 794 73.63 57.73 34.10
C SER A 794 72.41 56.76 34.07
N LEU A 795 72.65 55.42 33.91
CA LEU A 795 71.57 54.46 33.94
C LEU A 795 70.97 54.29 35.34
N VAL A 796 71.84 54.43 36.39
CA VAL A 796 71.39 54.41 37.80
C VAL A 796 70.54 55.67 38.11
N MET A 797 70.95 56.84 37.55
CA MET A 797 70.20 58.05 37.73
C MET A 797 68.88 58.05 36.96
N ILE A 798 68.78 57.43 35.73
CA ILE A 798 67.55 57.26 34.98
C ILE A 798 66.61 56.25 35.68
N LYS A 799 67.14 55.23 36.27
CA LYS A 799 66.36 54.23 37.06
C LYS A 799 65.81 54.87 38.35
N LYS A 800 66.52 55.87 38.96
CA LYS A 800 66.03 56.54 40.13
C LYS A 800 65.00 57.65 39.80
N SER A 801 64.98 58.15 38.57
CA SER A 801 64.02 59.16 38.09
C SER A 801 62.69 58.50 37.65
N ARG A 802 62.66 57.14 37.34
CA ARG A 802 61.44 56.49 36.97
C ARG A 802 60.64 55.86 38.13
N ASN A 803 61.19 56.01 39.40
CA ASN A 803 60.44 55.55 40.58
C ASN A 803 59.78 56.69 41.35
N HIS A 804 59.69 57.86 40.77
CA HIS A 804 58.89 58.97 41.28
C HIS A 804 58.17 59.65 40.10
N ASN A 805 57.10 58.94 39.66
CA ASN A 805 55.84 59.46 39.16
C ASN A 805 54.82 58.34 39.10
#